data_e9093bf36b055fccedfa86764cd15f4b
#
_entry.id   e9093bf36b055fccedfa86764cd15f4b
#
_cell.length_a   1.000
_cell.length_b   1.000
_cell.length_c   1.000
_cell.angle_alpha   90.00
_cell.angle_beta   90.00
_cell.angle_gamma   90.00
#
_symmetry.space_group_name_H-M   'P 1'
#
loop_
_entity.id
_entity.type
_entity.pdbx_description
1 polymer ?
#
loop_
_entity_poly.entity_id
_entity_poly.type
_entity_poly.pdbx_seq_one_letter_code
_entity_poly.pdbx_strand_id
1 'polypeptide(L)'
;MNRRNFLTSTGTVLAAGAIAPAATSHAIAPVTTPGSRMILPINRGWRYSPKTSSEGHSPGFDDSSFTRVVVPHTNVRLPWHSFDDKTYEFISLYRRPLNVPAAARGRRVFVDFEGVMTASTVYLNGTKLGEYRGGYTPFSFELTQHLDPSGKNLLSVDVDSTERADIPPFGNEVDYLTFGGIYREVSLRVVPQTFLENIYARPKNVLSAAPTVEVECFLDRAPDSRLGALSIRAELRREHEDKVIAIATQKISEPSPIEHHEADADQALGALPPTSPVPGSYTLTLDKLGKLNLWDLETPHLYTVHVQLLENGKVIDEDARRIGFREATFTPQGFSLNGKIVKLHGLDRHQTFPFVGQAMPARVQRQDAKILRHDLRCNIVRTSHYPQSRYFLDACDEIGLLVLEEIPGWQHIGDKPWQDIAVDNVRRMIRRDWNHPSIILWGVRINESRDNHDFYTRTNALAHALDELRQTGGIRYFQESEFLEDVFTMNDFGWPLKAPNHPLYLNTEFVGHTFPTKTIDSKERLQEFVVRHARVHDTLASNPQYAGGIGWCAFDYNTHNNFGSGDRICYHGVMDIFRTPKSAAGFYKSMCEPAEEIVLEPAFHWARNDESIGFTTAMISSNCDHLKLFVEDSKGERLVGEGDPDRKQFPSLKHAPFTIPLGEGLRAWGDLRIEGYIGGKQVISKRYSGKGVDQQFVLLPDDHELIADGADTTRVVLRVNDEFGQVRPFANDAIRLELEGPGEIIGDNPFSLIGGTGAIWIRTKEQPGSLRLRAIHPVLGEQTVDIQCSAASPEQA
;
A
#
# COMPACT_ATOMS: atom_id res chain seq x y z
N MET A 1 -58.43 27.21 -22.67
CA MET A 1 -58.15 28.49 -21.94
C MET A 1 -57.53 28.16 -20.61
N ASN A 2 -56.32 28.73 -20.43
CA ASN A 2 -55.58 28.98 -19.17
C ASN A 2 -55.30 27.82 -18.19
N ARG A 3 -54.09 27.31 -18.12
CA ARG A 3 -52.81 27.80 -17.45
C ARG A 3 -52.94 28.10 -15.96
N ARG A 4 -52.06 27.41 -15.23
CA ARG A 4 -51.47 27.63 -13.89
C ARG A 4 -52.22 27.06 -12.70
N ASN A 5 -51.60 26.07 -12.05
CA ASN A 5 -50.71 26.30 -10.92
C ASN A 5 -49.90 25.03 -10.56
N PHE A 6 -48.61 25.24 -10.58
CA PHE A 6 -47.55 24.40 -10.01
C PHE A 6 -47.56 24.61 -8.49
N LEU A 7 -47.54 23.54 -7.73
CA LEU A 7 -47.16 23.61 -6.33
C LEU A 7 -46.13 22.52 -6.04
N THR A 8 -44.94 23.02 -5.91
CA THR A 8 -43.73 22.55 -5.21
C THR A 8 -43.99 21.53 -4.12
N SER A 9 -43.50 20.30 -4.31
CA SER A 9 -43.10 19.47 -3.21
C SER A 9 -41.57 19.49 -3.15
N THR A 10 -41.04 20.09 -2.10
CA THR A 10 -39.66 20.13 -1.72
C THR A 10 -39.16 18.71 -1.45
N GLY A 11 -38.45 18.12 -2.41
CA GLY A 11 -37.62 16.98 -2.18
C GLY A 11 -36.37 17.45 -1.42
N THR A 12 -36.22 17.00 -0.20
CA THR A 12 -34.98 17.16 0.57
C THR A 12 -33.88 16.35 -0.12
N VAL A 13 -33.04 17.05 -0.86
CA VAL A 13 -31.76 16.53 -1.32
C VAL A 13 -30.91 16.38 -0.07
N LEU A 14 -30.69 15.15 0.36
CA LEU A 14 -29.64 14.83 1.31
C LEU A 14 -28.31 15.20 0.64
N ALA A 15 -27.72 16.25 1.15
CA ALA A 15 -26.37 16.65 0.79
C ALA A 15 -25.45 15.45 1.09
N ALA A 16 -24.92 14.84 0.04
CA ALA A 16 -23.70 14.11 0.13
C ALA A 16 -22.67 15.09 0.74
N GLY A 17 -22.15 14.75 1.91
CA GLY A 17 -21.12 15.54 2.55
C GLY A 17 -20.03 15.81 1.52
N ALA A 18 -19.80 17.07 1.21
CA ALA A 18 -18.68 17.51 0.42
C ALA A 18 -17.43 17.09 1.20
N ILE A 19 -16.80 16.01 0.76
CA ILE A 19 -15.42 15.71 1.10
C ILE A 19 -14.66 16.94 0.62
N ALA A 20 -14.03 17.64 1.55
CA ALA A 20 -13.12 18.74 1.22
C ALA A 20 -12.19 18.26 0.11
N PRO A 21 -11.87 19.07 -0.90
CA PRO A 21 -10.96 18.66 -1.95
C PRO A 21 -9.70 18.16 -1.26
N ALA A 22 -9.33 16.91 -1.55
CA ALA A 22 -8.09 16.34 -1.07
C ALA A 22 -6.99 17.33 -1.43
N ALA A 23 -6.31 17.83 -0.42
CA ALA A 23 -5.12 18.63 -0.63
C ALA A 23 -4.24 17.80 -1.57
N THR A 24 -4.00 18.31 -2.77
CA THR A 24 -3.04 17.75 -3.69
C THR A 24 -1.75 17.66 -2.91
N SER A 25 -1.35 16.45 -2.52
CA SER A 25 -0.06 16.21 -1.89
C SER A 25 0.98 16.60 -2.92
N HIS A 26 1.44 17.82 -2.84
CA HIS A 26 2.63 18.23 -3.55
C HIS A 26 3.75 17.45 -2.88
N ALA A 27 4.32 16.49 -3.61
CA ALA A 27 5.65 16.03 -3.27
C ALA A 27 6.46 17.30 -2.97
N ILE A 28 7.17 17.33 -1.84
CA ILE A 28 8.01 18.48 -1.51
C ILE A 28 8.92 18.66 -2.71
N ALA A 29 8.65 19.69 -3.53
CA ALA A 29 9.56 20.04 -4.61
C ALA A 29 10.88 20.36 -3.93
N PRO A 30 11.97 19.66 -4.23
CA PRO A 30 13.24 19.97 -3.61
C PRO A 30 13.57 21.42 -3.97
N VAL A 31 13.75 22.28 -2.97
CA VAL A 31 14.32 23.61 -3.17
C VAL A 31 15.74 23.38 -3.63
N THR A 32 15.94 23.25 -4.93
CA THR A 32 17.28 23.00 -5.48
C THR A 32 18.08 24.31 -5.45
N THR A 33 18.95 24.41 -4.48
CA THR A 33 20.01 25.42 -4.51
C THR A 33 20.90 25.13 -5.73
N PRO A 34 21.26 26.13 -6.55
CA PRO A 34 22.14 25.91 -7.69
C PRO A 34 23.46 25.25 -7.23
N GLY A 35 23.71 24.01 -7.68
CA GLY A 35 24.87 23.21 -7.34
C GLY A 35 24.59 22.06 -6.37
N SER A 36 23.39 21.96 -5.76
CA SER A 36 22.95 20.80 -4.98
C SER A 36 22.57 19.60 -5.86
N ARG A 37 22.16 18.48 -5.24
CA ARG A 37 21.73 17.27 -5.96
C ARG A 37 20.60 17.55 -6.95
N MET A 38 20.52 16.71 -7.98
CA MET A 38 19.36 16.63 -8.88
C MET A 38 18.87 15.20 -8.89
N ILE A 39 17.57 15.01 -8.67
CA ILE A 39 16.87 13.73 -8.87
C ILE A 39 16.01 13.89 -10.11
N LEU A 40 16.33 13.15 -11.15
CA LEU A 40 15.66 13.25 -12.45
C LEU A 40 14.90 11.95 -12.71
N PRO A 41 13.56 11.95 -12.66
CA PRO A 41 12.79 10.77 -13.04
C PRO A 41 13.13 10.35 -14.47
N ILE A 42 13.39 9.06 -14.66
CA ILE A 42 13.65 8.49 -15.97
C ILE A 42 12.67 7.37 -16.30
N ASN A 43 11.43 7.54 -15.87
CA ASN A 43 10.35 6.56 -16.07
C ASN A 43 9.90 6.45 -17.52
N ARG A 44 10.11 7.49 -18.34
CA ARG A 44 9.71 7.55 -19.76
C ARG A 44 10.84 7.17 -20.68
N GLY A 45 10.48 6.91 -21.95
CA GLY A 45 11.44 6.70 -23.02
C GLY A 45 12.11 5.34 -23.01
N TRP A 46 11.57 4.38 -22.28
CA TRP A 46 12.03 2.99 -22.32
C TRP A 46 11.52 2.26 -23.56
N ARG A 47 12.34 1.35 -24.05
CA ARG A 47 12.03 0.37 -25.09
C ARG A 47 12.18 -1.02 -24.51
N TYR A 48 11.18 -1.85 -24.71
CA TYR A 48 11.03 -3.16 -24.10
C TYR A 48 10.98 -4.26 -25.14
N SER A 49 11.71 -5.35 -24.88
CA SER A 49 11.62 -6.61 -25.60
C SER A 49 11.43 -7.77 -24.62
N PRO A 50 10.53 -8.73 -24.91
CA PRO A 50 10.38 -9.93 -24.08
C PRO A 50 11.55 -10.90 -24.23
N LYS A 51 12.57 -10.56 -25.00
CA LYS A 51 13.78 -11.36 -25.23
C LYS A 51 15.00 -10.50 -25.07
N THR A 52 16.00 -11.05 -24.39
CA THR A 52 17.33 -10.44 -24.32
C THR A 52 18.29 -11.02 -25.36
N SER A 53 19.33 -10.26 -25.67
CA SER A 53 20.48 -10.71 -26.46
C SER A 53 21.72 -9.89 -26.06
N SER A 54 22.91 -10.47 -26.16
CA SER A 54 24.18 -9.79 -25.88
C SER A 54 24.41 -8.55 -26.76
N GLU A 55 23.95 -8.59 -28.02
CA GLU A 55 24.03 -7.46 -28.97
C GLU A 55 23.10 -6.31 -28.56
N GLY A 56 22.00 -6.65 -27.87
CA GLY A 56 20.99 -5.70 -27.41
C GLY A 56 21.52 -4.64 -26.43
N HIS A 57 22.67 -4.84 -25.83
CA HIS A 57 23.30 -3.85 -24.94
C HIS A 57 24.13 -2.80 -25.67
N SER A 58 24.42 -3.04 -26.95
CA SER A 58 25.22 -2.12 -27.78
C SER A 58 24.43 -0.86 -28.16
N PRO A 59 25.00 0.34 -28.09
CA PRO A 59 24.37 1.56 -28.59
C PRO A 59 23.98 1.52 -30.07
N GLY A 60 24.68 0.72 -30.88
CA GLY A 60 24.41 0.57 -32.31
C GLY A 60 23.34 -0.46 -32.67
N PHE A 61 22.76 -1.17 -31.70
CA PHE A 61 21.72 -2.14 -31.94
C PHE A 61 20.40 -1.47 -32.37
N ASP A 62 19.78 -1.99 -33.44
CA ASP A 62 18.48 -1.50 -33.92
C ASP A 62 17.34 -2.03 -33.02
N ASP A 63 16.79 -1.15 -32.19
CA ASP A 63 15.66 -1.41 -31.30
C ASP A 63 14.33 -0.84 -31.81
N SER A 64 14.23 -0.56 -33.11
CA SER A 64 13.00 0.00 -33.71
C SER A 64 11.77 -0.89 -33.56
N SER A 65 11.98 -2.23 -33.44
CA SER A 65 10.93 -3.21 -33.23
C SER A 65 10.49 -3.33 -31.75
N PHE A 66 11.21 -2.71 -30.83
CA PHE A 66 10.88 -2.79 -29.40
C PHE A 66 9.65 -1.94 -29.05
N THR A 67 8.85 -2.43 -28.12
CA THR A 67 7.69 -1.70 -27.62
C THR A 67 8.14 -0.51 -26.77
N ARG A 68 7.55 0.67 -26.99
CA ARG A 68 7.74 1.83 -26.10
C ARG A 68 6.92 1.62 -24.83
N VAL A 69 7.55 1.78 -23.68
CA VAL A 69 6.92 1.60 -22.37
C VAL A 69 7.31 2.73 -21.42
N VAL A 70 6.46 2.94 -20.43
CA VAL A 70 6.72 3.82 -19.29
C VAL A 70 6.72 2.96 -18.02
N VAL A 71 7.68 3.15 -17.13
CA VAL A 71 7.71 2.48 -15.82
C VAL A 71 6.90 3.29 -14.81
N PRO A 72 6.22 2.65 -13.89
CA PRO A 72 6.13 1.20 -13.58
C PRO A 72 5.58 0.36 -14.73
N HIS A 73 6.29 -0.75 -15.05
CA HIS A 73 5.93 -1.62 -16.17
C HIS A 73 6.04 -3.10 -15.78
N THR A 74 4.99 -3.87 -16.07
CA THR A 74 5.01 -5.33 -15.98
C THR A 74 5.52 -5.93 -17.27
N ASN A 75 6.33 -6.98 -17.19
CA ASN A 75 6.90 -7.65 -18.38
C ASN A 75 5.83 -8.31 -19.27
N VAL A 76 4.66 -8.66 -18.72
CA VAL A 76 3.50 -9.15 -19.44
C VAL A 76 2.21 -8.74 -18.72
N ARG A 77 1.16 -8.41 -19.47
CA ARG A 77 -0.19 -8.24 -18.93
C ARG A 77 -0.89 -9.60 -18.91
N LEU A 78 -1.34 -10.03 -17.75
CA LEU A 78 -2.12 -11.27 -17.59
C LEU A 78 -3.61 -10.94 -17.52
N PRO A 79 -4.51 -11.82 -17.96
CA PRO A 79 -5.91 -11.74 -17.55
C PRO A 79 -6.01 -11.69 -16.02
N TRP A 80 -7.09 -11.15 -15.49
CA TRP A 80 -7.22 -11.04 -14.03
C TRP A 80 -7.48 -12.38 -13.34
N HIS A 81 -7.86 -13.44 -14.09
CA HIS A 81 -8.05 -14.80 -13.60
C HIS A 81 -7.75 -15.84 -14.70
N SER A 82 -7.63 -17.12 -14.34
CA SER A 82 -7.54 -18.29 -15.23
C SER A 82 -6.43 -18.19 -16.30
N PHE A 83 -5.30 -17.65 -15.93
CA PHE A 83 -4.12 -17.51 -16.79
C PHE A 83 -3.09 -18.63 -16.50
N ASP A 84 -2.09 -18.76 -17.37
CA ASP A 84 -0.89 -19.55 -17.09
C ASP A 84 0.06 -18.74 -16.20
N ASP A 85 0.22 -19.21 -14.96
CA ASP A 85 1.00 -18.54 -13.90
C ASP A 85 2.52 -18.55 -14.13
N LYS A 86 3.00 -19.21 -15.20
CA LYS A 86 4.40 -19.18 -15.65
C LYS A 86 4.65 -18.23 -16.84
N THR A 87 3.61 -17.58 -17.35
CA THR A 87 3.72 -16.72 -18.54
C THR A 87 4.67 -15.54 -18.37
N TYR A 88 4.85 -15.02 -17.13
CA TYR A 88 5.74 -13.90 -16.85
C TYR A 88 7.21 -14.33 -16.60
N GLU A 89 7.49 -15.64 -16.48
CA GLU A 89 8.82 -16.13 -16.12
C GLU A 89 9.74 -16.21 -17.34
N PHE A 90 10.39 -15.10 -17.66
CA PHE A 90 11.40 -15.03 -18.71
C PHE A 90 12.36 -13.86 -18.49
N ILE A 91 13.47 -13.84 -19.25
CA ILE A 91 14.43 -12.72 -19.23
C ILE A 91 14.07 -11.75 -20.32
N SER A 92 13.76 -10.53 -19.95
CA SER A 92 13.43 -9.44 -20.85
C SER A 92 14.55 -8.38 -20.90
N LEU A 93 14.53 -7.57 -21.97
CA LEU A 93 15.47 -6.47 -22.17
C LEU A 93 14.74 -5.14 -22.18
N TYR A 94 15.19 -4.24 -21.30
CA TYR A 94 14.80 -2.84 -21.31
C TYR A 94 15.95 -1.98 -21.79
N ARG A 95 15.68 -1.00 -22.67
CA ARG A 95 16.67 -0.08 -23.22
C ARG A 95 16.16 1.34 -23.12
N ARG A 96 17.04 2.28 -22.78
CA ARG A 96 16.71 3.69 -22.70
C ARG A 96 17.88 4.57 -23.12
N PRO A 97 17.76 5.39 -24.20
CA PRO A 97 18.71 6.47 -24.44
C PRO A 97 18.78 7.41 -23.24
N LEU A 98 19.98 7.67 -22.77
CA LEU A 98 20.20 8.41 -21.54
C LEU A 98 20.86 9.76 -21.83
N ASN A 99 20.11 10.84 -21.61
CA ASN A 99 20.61 12.19 -21.71
C ASN A 99 21.00 12.69 -20.32
N VAL A 100 22.31 12.78 -20.06
CA VAL A 100 22.81 13.32 -18.81
C VAL A 100 22.96 14.84 -18.95
N PRO A 101 22.38 15.64 -18.05
CA PRO A 101 22.44 17.10 -18.15
C PRO A 101 23.87 17.62 -18.14
N ALA A 102 24.15 18.69 -18.85
CA ALA A 102 25.48 19.33 -18.82
C ALA A 102 25.91 19.77 -17.42
N ALA A 103 24.97 20.06 -16.54
CA ALA A 103 25.18 20.37 -15.13
C ALA A 103 25.73 19.17 -14.32
N ALA A 104 25.71 17.96 -14.86
CA ALA A 104 26.32 16.78 -14.24
C ALA A 104 27.86 16.70 -14.44
N ARG A 105 28.42 17.57 -15.31
CA ARG A 105 29.87 17.54 -15.57
C ARG A 105 30.67 17.79 -14.29
N GLY A 106 31.60 16.89 -13.97
CA GLY A 106 32.42 16.95 -12.76
C GLY A 106 31.69 16.53 -11.50
N ARG A 107 30.50 15.93 -11.63
CA ARG A 107 29.69 15.39 -10.55
C ARG A 107 29.58 13.88 -10.69
N ARG A 108 29.10 13.21 -9.63
CA ARG A 108 28.79 11.78 -9.65
C ARG A 108 27.37 11.59 -10.14
N VAL A 109 27.16 10.57 -10.95
CA VAL A 109 25.86 10.22 -11.55
C VAL A 109 25.52 8.78 -11.21
N PHE A 110 24.36 8.57 -10.63
CA PHE A 110 23.84 7.25 -10.30
C PHE A 110 22.53 7.01 -11.04
N VAL A 111 22.24 5.75 -11.33
CA VAL A 111 20.89 5.28 -11.64
C VAL A 111 20.33 4.56 -10.43
N ASP A 112 19.16 4.99 -9.98
CA ASP A 112 18.47 4.42 -8.84
C ASP A 112 17.21 3.69 -9.30
N PHE A 113 17.04 2.43 -8.91
CA PHE A 113 15.86 1.60 -9.15
C PHE A 113 15.13 1.35 -7.84
N GLU A 114 13.84 1.64 -7.77
CA GLU A 114 13.02 1.41 -6.57
C GLU A 114 12.54 -0.05 -6.44
N GLY A 115 12.50 -0.80 -7.55
CA GLY A 115 12.17 -2.24 -7.55
C GLY A 115 12.11 -2.83 -8.94
N VAL A 116 12.78 -3.96 -9.12
CA VAL A 116 12.82 -4.75 -10.37
C VAL A 116 12.71 -6.23 -10.02
N MET A 117 11.74 -6.93 -10.58
CA MET A 117 11.47 -8.34 -10.25
C MET A 117 12.05 -9.26 -11.32
N THR A 118 12.99 -10.14 -11.00
CA THR A 118 13.53 -10.52 -9.66
C THR A 118 15.04 -10.26 -9.59
N ALA A 119 15.77 -10.49 -10.66
CA ALA A 119 17.19 -10.19 -10.80
C ALA A 119 17.40 -9.27 -11.99
N SER A 120 18.30 -8.33 -11.86
CA SER A 120 18.56 -7.35 -12.92
C SER A 120 20.06 -7.16 -13.15
N THR A 121 20.47 -7.31 -14.41
CA THR A 121 21.83 -6.96 -14.85
C THR A 121 21.77 -5.65 -15.61
N VAL A 122 22.53 -4.66 -15.11
CA VAL A 122 22.52 -3.28 -15.64
C VAL A 122 23.76 -3.02 -16.46
N TYR A 123 23.57 -2.39 -17.63
CA TYR A 123 24.66 -2.04 -18.54
C TYR A 123 24.57 -0.56 -18.93
N LEU A 124 25.72 0.07 -19.10
CA LEU A 124 25.81 1.41 -19.71
C LEU A 124 26.73 1.33 -20.93
N ASN A 125 26.24 1.77 -22.09
CA ASN A 125 27.00 1.77 -23.37
C ASN A 125 27.58 0.39 -23.76
N GLY A 126 26.90 -0.70 -23.39
CA GLY A 126 27.35 -2.10 -23.59
C GLY A 126 28.28 -2.62 -22.51
N THR A 127 28.72 -1.81 -21.56
CA THR A 127 29.54 -2.25 -20.43
C THR A 127 28.65 -2.69 -19.28
N LYS A 128 28.83 -3.92 -18.79
CA LYS A 128 28.13 -4.42 -17.58
C LYS A 128 28.60 -3.63 -16.37
N LEU A 129 27.65 -3.03 -15.65
CA LEU A 129 27.89 -2.34 -14.37
C LEU A 129 27.84 -3.32 -13.21
N GLY A 130 26.86 -4.22 -13.22
CA GLY A 130 26.67 -5.21 -12.17
C GLY A 130 25.34 -5.93 -12.28
N GLU A 131 25.07 -6.81 -11.32
CA GLU A 131 23.82 -7.52 -11.14
C GLU A 131 23.27 -7.22 -9.75
N TYR A 132 21.96 -7.03 -9.65
CA TYR A 132 21.25 -6.99 -8.39
C TYR A 132 20.27 -8.16 -8.30
N ARG A 133 20.28 -8.86 -7.15
CA ARG A 133 19.41 -10.01 -6.85
C ARG A 133 18.45 -9.64 -5.73
N GLY A 134 17.18 -9.56 -6.06
CA GLY A 134 16.09 -9.15 -5.17
C GLY A 134 15.05 -8.33 -5.91
N GLY A 135 13.79 -8.43 -5.50
CA GLY A 135 12.68 -7.79 -6.21
C GLY A 135 12.12 -6.57 -5.52
N TYR A 136 12.22 -6.48 -4.20
CA TYR A 136 11.38 -5.61 -3.39
C TYR A 136 12.10 -4.44 -2.73
N THR A 137 13.41 -4.40 -2.80
CA THR A 137 14.25 -3.36 -2.20
C THR A 137 14.97 -2.55 -3.27
N PRO A 138 15.24 -1.24 -3.04
CA PRO A 138 15.90 -0.40 -4.01
C PRO A 138 17.38 -0.74 -4.15
N PHE A 139 17.95 -0.40 -5.31
CA PHE A 139 19.37 -0.51 -5.59
C PHE A 139 19.84 0.57 -6.57
N SER A 140 21.15 0.83 -6.57
CA SER A 140 21.78 1.88 -7.38
C SER A 140 23.05 1.39 -8.06
N PHE A 141 23.37 1.99 -9.20
CA PHE A 141 24.68 1.83 -9.87
C PHE A 141 25.28 3.19 -10.20
N GLU A 142 26.56 3.39 -9.93
CA GLU A 142 27.27 4.59 -10.32
C GLU A 142 27.63 4.52 -11.82
N LEU A 143 27.26 5.56 -12.57
CA LEU A 143 27.46 5.68 -14.01
C LEU A 143 28.69 6.53 -14.36
N THR A 144 29.21 7.31 -13.44
CA THR A 144 30.14 8.43 -13.65
C THR A 144 31.30 8.09 -14.58
N GLN A 145 31.99 6.97 -14.33
CA GLN A 145 33.18 6.57 -15.10
C GLN A 145 32.85 5.91 -16.46
N HIS A 146 31.59 5.54 -16.68
CA HIS A 146 31.12 4.82 -17.86
C HIS A 146 30.36 5.73 -18.83
N LEU A 147 30.17 7.01 -18.47
CA LEU A 147 29.47 7.97 -19.30
C LEU A 147 30.28 8.34 -20.54
N ASP A 148 29.63 8.34 -21.70
CA ASP A 148 30.22 8.88 -22.93
C ASP A 148 30.30 10.41 -22.85
N PRO A 149 31.49 11.02 -23.03
CA PRO A 149 31.66 12.45 -22.95
C PRO A 149 30.86 13.22 -24.05
N SER A 150 30.48 12.57 -25.14
CA SER A 150 29.62 13.16 -26.19
C SER A 150 28.16 13.34 -25.71
N GLY A 151 27.80 12.77 -24.55
CA GLY A 151 26.46 12.82 -24.00
C GLY A 151 25.49 11.77 -24.56
N LYS A 152 25.93 10.94 -25.50
CA LYS A 152 25.12 9.87 -26.10
C LYS A 152 25.31 8.58 -25.30
N ASN A 153 24.44 8.35 -24.37
CA ASN A 153 24.50 7.16 -23.52
C ASN A 153 23.30 6.26 -23.75
N LEU A 154 23.46 4.98 -23.52
CA LEU A 154 22.42 3.97 -23.54
C LEU A 154 22.47 3.19 -22.24
N LEU A 155 21.42 3.29 -21.46
CA LEU A 155 21.14 2.41 -20.32
C LEU A 155 20.38 1.20 -20.83
N SER A 156 20.83 -0.02 -20.49
CA SER A 156 20.08 -1.23 -20.75
C SER A 156 20.08 -2.15 -19.54
N VAL A 157 18.98 -2.90 -19.38
CA VAL A 157 18.75 -3.77 -18.22
C VAL A 157 18.17 -5.08 -18.70
N ASP A 158 18.87 -6.17 -18.43
CA ASP A 158 18.27 -7.50 -18.47
C ASP A 158 17.50 -7.72 -17.18
N VAL A 159 16.24 -8.07 -17.32
CA VAL A 159 15.36 -8.37 -16.19
C VAL A 159 14.98 -9.83 -16.25
N ASP A 160 15.55 -10.62 -15.36
CA ASP A 160 15.22 -12.01 -15.13
C ASP A 160 14.03 -12.08 -14.16
N SER A 161 12.85 -12.40 -14.68
CA SER A 161 11.61 -12.51 -13.92
C SER A 161 11.27 -13.96 -13.53
N THR A 162 12.21 -14.89 -13.66
CA THR A 162 12.01 -16.26 -13.23
C THR A 162 12.06 -16.40 -11.71
N GLU A 163 11.44 -17.46 -11.19
CA GLU A 163 11.48 -17.79 -9.76
C GLU A 163 12.80 -18.45 -9.40
N ARG A 164 13.78 -17.63 -9.06
CA ARG A 164 15.13 -18.07 -8.75
C ARG A 164 15.25 -18.58 -7.33
N ALA A 165 15.54 -19.88 -7.15
CA ALA A 165 15.67 -20.52 -5.84
C ALA A 165 16.80 -19.94 -4.95
N ASP A 166 17.75 -19.21 -5.53
CA ASP A 166 18.85 -18.53 -4.83
C ASP A 166 18.51 -17.12 -4.33
N ILE A 167 17.25 -16.65 -4.55
CA ILE A 167 16.80 -15.29 -4.21
C ILE A 167 15.50 -15.33 -3.39
N PRO A 168 15.41 -14.68 -2.20
CA PRO A 168 14.13 -14.50 -1.51
C PRO A 168 13.08 -13.77 -2.38
N PRO A 169 11.81 -14.20 -2.37
CA PRO A 169 11.16 -15.18 -1.49
C PRO A 169 11.25 -16.64 -1.97
N PHE A 170 11.90 -16.92 -3.10
CA PHE A 170 11.86 -18.18 -3.78
C PHE A 170 12.67 -19.30 -3.11
N GLY A 171 12.52 -20.51 -3.64
CA GLY A 171 13.05 -21.76 -3.16
C GLY A 171 11.99 -22.83 -3.01
N ASN A 172 10.76 -22.42 -2.67
CA ASN A 172 9.50 -23.12 -2.84
C ASN A 172 8.50 -22.19 -3.51
N GLU A 173 7.41 -22.74 -4.06
CA GLU A 173 6.32 -21.93 -4.58
C GLU A 173 5.66 -21.13 -3.47
N VAL A 174 5.46 -19.84 -3.68
CA VAL A 174 4.80 -18.91 -2.74
C VAL A 174 3.32 -18.81 -3.06
N ASP A 175 2.50 -18.40 -2.11
CA ASP A 175 1.03 -18.34 -2.29
C ASP A 175 0.54 -17.07 -3.01
N TYR A 176 1.43 -16.27 -3.56
CA TYR A 176 1.13 -15.05 -4.33
C TYR A 176 1.99 -14.96 -5.58
N LEU A 177 1.50 -14.30 -6.63
CA LEU A 177 2.28 -14.05 -7.82
C LEU A 177 3.22 -12.87 -7.64
N THR A 178 4.49 -13.08 -8.03
CA THR A 178 5.50 -12.03 -7.96
C THR A 178 5.49 -11.12 -9.17
N PHE A 179 4.99 -11.62 -10.32
CA PHE A 179 5.04 -10.94 -11.62
C PHE A 179 6.48 -10.60 -12.04
N GLY A 180 6.66 -9.78 -13.05
CA GLY A 180 7.98 -9.40 -13.54
C GLY A 180 8.06 -7.99 -14.07
N GLY A 181 9.28 -7.51 -14.34
CA GLY A 181 9.53 -6.23 -14.97
C GLY A 181 10.13 -5.17 -14.05
N ILE A 182 10.33 -3.96 -14.61
CA ILE A 182 10.70 -2.76 -13.82
C ILE A 182 9.39 -2.16 -13.31
N TYR A 183 8.94 -2.68 -12.16
CA TYR A 183 7.60 -2.42 -11.65
C TYR A 183 7.49 -1.23 -10.67
N ARG A 184 8.63 -0.57 -10.37
CA ARG A 184 8.71 0.69 -9.61
C ARG A 184 9.54 1.70 -10.38
N GLU A 185 9.56 2.92 -9.88
CA GLU A 185 10.17 4.08 -10.52
C GLU A 185 11.69 3.94 -10.67
N VAL A 186 12.23 4.62 -11.67
CA VAL A 186 13.68 4.74 -11.93
C VAL A 186 14.04 6.22 -12.04
N SER A 187 15.17 6.59 -11.42
CA SER A 187 15.68 7.97 -11.50
C SER A 187 17.19 8.03 -11.77
N LEU A 188 17.64 9.18 -12.30
CA LEU A 188 19.04 9.56 -12.23
C LEU A 188 19.25 10.47 -11.03
N ARG A 189 20.27 10.17 -10.24
CA ARG A 189 20.70 11.01 -9.14
C ARG A 189 22.07 11.61 -9.50
N VAL A 190 22.13 12.93 -9.61
CA VAL A 190 23.34 13.69 -9.88
C VAL A 190 23.73 14.42 -8.62
N VAL A 191 24.91 14.09 -8.07
CA VAL A 191 25.39 14.57 -6.76
C VAL A 191 26.81 15.11 -6.85
N PRO A 192 27.26 15.97 -5.92
CA PRO A 192 28.65 16.38 -5.83
C PRO A 192 29.59 15.22 -5.52
N GLN A 193 30.89 15.45 -5.53
CA GLN A 193 31.89 14.43 -5.21
C GLN A 193 31.80 13.91 -3.76
N THR A 194 31.27 14.72 -2.87
CA THR A 194 30.86 14.35 -1.50
C THR A 194 29.41 14.76 -1.32
N PHE A 195 28.56 13.86 -0.86
CA PHE A 195 27.13 14.11 -0.76
C PHE A 195 26.51 13.38 0.45
N LEU A 196 25.30 13.77 0.80
CA LEU A 196 24.47 13.08 1.79
C LEU A 196 23.93 11.79 1.16
N GLU A 197 24.45 10.65 1.56
CA GLU A 197 24.00 9.33 1.07
C GLU A 197 22.64 9.00 1.68
N ASN A 198 22.50 9.17 3.00
CA ASN A 198 21.23 8.97 3.70
C ASN A 198 21.14 9.87 4.94
N ILE A 199 19.94 10.00 5.47
CA ILE A 199 19.61 10.75 6.69
C ILE A 199 18.68 9.91 7.53
N TYR A 200 19.03 9.73 8.81
CA TYR A 200 18.13 9.17 9.80
C TYR A 200 17.84 10.22 10.88
N ALA A 201 16.61 10.71 10.92
CA ALA A 201 16.15 11.71 11.88
C ALA A 201 15.28 11.04 12.94
N ARG A 202 15.82 10.93 14.16
CA ARG A 202 15.22 10.21 15.29
C ARG A 202 14.63 11.16 16.32
N PRO A 203 13.31 11.31 16.42
CA PRO A 203 12.70 11.96 17.57
C PRO A 203 12.99 11.18 18.87
N LYS A 204 13.50 11.87 19.87
CA LYS A 204 13.84 11.31 21.18
C LYS A 204 13.09 12.04 22.29
N ASN A 205 12.78 11.33 23.37
CA ASN A 205 12.12 11.88 24.55
C ASN A 205 10.85 12.67 24.21
N VAL A 206 10.04 12.18 23.27
CA VAL A 206 8.95 12.91 22.63
C VAL A 206 7.90 13.39 23.62
N LEU A 207 7.57 12.58 24.64
CA LEU A 207 6.59 12.92 25.67
C LEU A 207 7.19 13.66 26.86
N SER A 208 8.49 13.94 26.86
CA SER A 208 9.15 14.69 27.93
C SER A 208 9.00 16.21 27.77
N ALA A 209 9.42 16.96 28.77
CA ALA A 209 9.46 18.43 28.72
C ALA A 209 10.54 18.98 27.75
N ALA A 210 11.49 18.15 27.33
CA ALA A 210 12.62 18.54 26.48
C ALA A 210 12.83 17.52 25.36
N PRO A 211 11.91 17.41 24.39
CA PRO A 211 12.08 16.56 23.23
C PRO A 211 13.23 17.02 22.34
N THR A 212 13.90 16.10 21.68
CA THR A 212 14.97 16.38 20.74
C THR A 212 14.79 15.58 19.45
N VAL A 213 15.54 15.95 18.39
CA VAL A 213 15.73 15.11 17.20
C VAL A 213 17.21 14.88 17.03
N GLU A 214 17.63 13.62 17.06
CA GLU A 214 18.96 13.21 16.63
C GLU A 214 18.91 13.01 15.11
N VAL A 215 19.77 13.75 14.40
CA VAL A 215 19.89 13.69 12.95
C VAL A 215 21.20 13.04 12.59
N GLU A 216 21.17 11.79 12.22
CA GLU A 216 22.33 11.05 11.75
C GLU A 216 22.43 11.19 10.24
N CYS A 217 23.56 11.74 9.77
CA CYS A 217 23.84 12.02 8.37
C CYS A 217 24.94 11.08 7.88
N PHE A 218 24.64 10.29 6.86
CA PHE A 218 25.60 9.41 6.20
C PHE A 218 26.15 10.13 4.98
N LEU A 219 27.47 10.17 4.86
CA LEU A 219 28.12 10.83 3.74
C LEU A 219 28.84 9.83 2.87
N ASP A 220 28.73 10.00 1.57
CA ASP A 220 29.55 9.31 0.58
C ASP A 220 30.51 10.31 -0.10
N ARG A 221 31.73 9.85 -0.36
CA ARG A 221 32.81 10.65 -0.91
C ARG A 221 33.58 9.89 -1.98
N ALA A 222 33.83 10.55 -3.11
CA ALA A 222 34.74 10.00 -4.13
C ALA A 222 36.18 9.87 -3.57
N PRO A 223 36.87 8.75 -3.79
CA PRO A 223 38.21 8.50 -3.19
C PRO A 223 39.21 9.59 -3.42
N ASP A 224 39.22 10.18 -4.62
CA ASP A 224 40.26 11.18 -5.03
C ASP A 224 39.82 12.64 -4.81
N SER A 225 38.65 12.86 -4.18
CA SER A 225 38.16 14.22 -3.96
C SER A 225 38.97 14.97 -2.92
N ARG A 226 39.39 16.19 -3.23
CA ARG A 226 40.00 17.13 -2.25
C ARG A 226 38.88 18.01 -1.74
N LEU A 227 38.77 18.09 -0.42
CA LEU A 227 37.72 18.84 0.23
C LEU A 227 38.28 20.04 0.98
N GLY A 228 37.49 21.12 0.98
CA GLY A 228 37.65 22.24 1.89
C GLY A 228 37.10 21.91 3.30
N ALA A 229 36.91 22.94 4.12
CA ALA A 229 36.32 22.76 5.45
C ALA A 229 34.84 22.40 5.30
N LEU A 230 34.45 21.21 5.78
CA LEU A 230 33.10 20.72 5.73
C LEU A 230 32.32 21.02 7.01
N SER A 231 31.03 21.25 6.83
CA SER A 231 30.05 21.28 7.93
C SER A 231 28.71 20.73 7.46
N ILE A 232 27.93 20.18 8.41
CA ILE A 232 26.56 19.78 8.21
C ILE A 232 25.68 20.72 9.00
N ARG A 233 24.56 21.13 8.41
CA ARG A 233 23.52 21.95 9.05
C ARG A 233 22.19 21.23 8.91
N ALA A 234 21.51 21.01 10.01
CA ALA A 234 20.16 20.44 10.07
C ALA A 234 19.16 21.48 10.56
N GLU A 235 18.00 21.55 9.93
CA GLU A 235 16.88 22.43 10.30
C GLU A 235 15.60 21.61 10.45
N LEU A 236 14.84 21.85 11.50
CA LEU A 236 13.50 21.30 11.69
C LEU A 236 12.46 22.33 11.31
N ARG A 237 11.46 21.92 10.51
CA ARG A 237 10.29 22.74 10.12
C ARG A 237 9.02 21.92 10.29
N ARG A 238 7.86 22.56 10.49
CA ARG A 238 6.56 21.89 10.31
C ARG A 238 6.32 21.70 8.84
N GLU A 239 5.66 20.60 8.51
CA GLU A 239 5.26 20.37 7.12
C GLU A 239 4.40 21.54 6.63
N HIS A 240 4.65 21.96 5.40
CA HIS A 240 3.99 23.13 4.75
C HIS A 240 4.21 24.50 5.42
N GLU A 241 5.15 24.61 6.38
CA GLU A 241 5.55 25.88 6.97
C GLU A 241 7.03 26.18 6.68
N ASP A 242 7.33 27.40 6.24
CA ASP A 242 8.72 27.86 6.03
C ASP A 242 9.45 28.16 7.32
N LYS A 243 8.72 28.27 8.43
CA LYS A 243 9.28 28.65 9.73
C LYS A 243 10.17 27.55 10.30
N VAL A 244 11.44 27.87 10.48
CA VAL A 244 12.40 27.00 11.16
C VAL A 244 12.11 26.98 12.67
N ILE A 245 12.00 25.76 13.22
CA ILE A 245 11.78 25.51 14.66
C ILE A 245 13.11 25.44 15.40
N ALA A 246 14.07 24.67 14.85
CA ALA A 246 15.39 24.48 15.44
C ALA A 246 16.46 24.31 14.36
N ILE A 247 17.69 24.67 14.68
CA ILE A 247 18.85 24.56 13.81
C ILE A 247 20.03 24.01 14.61
N ALA A 248 20.76 23.06 14.02
CA ALA A 248 22.07 22.62 14.51
C ALA A 248 23.08 22.69 13.38
N THR A 249 24.32 23.03 13.70
CA THR A 249 25.42 23.03 12.73
C THR A 249 26.65 22.41 13.39
N GLN A 250 27.30 21.50 12.67
CA GLN A 250 28.49 20.79 13.11
C GLN A 250 29.57 20.87 12.03
N LYS A 251 30.82 21.27 12.43
CA LYS A 251 31.98 21.07 11.57
C LYS A 251 32.34 19.60 11.60
N ILE A 252 32.71 19.06 10.46
CA ILE A 252 33.07 17.65 10.31
C ILE A 252 34.50 17.50 9.79
N SER A 253 35.18 16.46 10.21
CA SER A 253 36.38 15.99 9.58
C SER A 253 36.09 15.40 8.21
N GLU A 254 37.09 15.22 7.37
CA GLU A 254 36.91 14.52 6.10
C GLU A 254 36.29 13.13 6.34
N PRO A 255 35.17 12.80 5.70
CA PRO A 255 34.61 11.46 5.80
C PRO A 255 35.49 10.46 5.08
N SER A 256 35.62 9.26 5.63
CA SER A 256 36.25 8.15 4.90
C SER A 256 35.38 7.83 3.66
N PRO A 257 36.00 7.43 2.54
CA PRO A 257 35.23 6.89 1.41
C PRO A 257 34.39 5.69 1.89
N ILE A 258 33.12 5.66 1.51
CA ILE A 258 32.29 4.46 1.67
C ILE A 258 32.59 3.59 0.45
N GLU A 259 33.06 2.37 0.68
CA GLU A 259 33.13 1.39 -0.39
C GLU A 259 31.71 0.94 -0.67
N HIS A 260 31.16 1.38 -1.79
CA HIS A 260 29.86 0.94 -2.26
C HIS A 260 30.00 -0.46 -2.89
N HIS A 261 29.70 -1.47 -2.11
CA HIS A 261 29.55 -2.85 -2.61
C HIS A 261 28.09 -3.15 -2.99
N GLU A 262 27.39 -2.16 -3.57
CA GLU A 262 25.97 -2.32 -3.89
C GLU A 262 25.70 -3.32 -5.02
N ALA A 263 26.72 -3.63 -5.82
CA ALA A 263 26.56 -4.51 -6.97
C ALA A 263 26.85 -6.00 -6.69
N ASP A 264 27.60 -6.32 -5.64
CA ASP A 264 27.95 -7.69 -5.29
C ASP A 264 27.40 -8.05 -3.91
N ALA A 265 26.23 -8.68 -3.89
CA ALA A 265 25.64 -9.22 -2.66
C ALA A 265 26.61 -10.18 -1.93
N ASP A 266 27.52 -10.83 -2.65
CA ASP A 266 28.51 -11.75 -2.09
C ASP A 266 29.65 -11.04 -1.31
N GLN A 267 29.95 -9.78 -1.59
CA GLN A 267 30.98 -9.01 -0.90
C GLN A 267 30.44 -8.13 0.23
N ALA A 268 29.22 -7.61 0.13
CA ALA A 268 28.65 -6.67 1.09
C ALA A 268 28.40 -7.27 2.49
N LEU A 269 28.20 -8.56 2.57
CA LEU A 269 27.71 -9.23 3.77
C LEU A 269 28.79 -9.75 4.72
N GLY A 270 30.05 -9.81 4.27
CA GLY A 270 31.18 -10.21 5.12
C GLY A 270 31.77 -9.08 5.99
N ALA A 271 31.40 -7.81 5.72
CA ALA A 271 32.12 -6.66 6.21
C ALA A 271 31.43 -5.78 7.26
N LEU A 272 30.12 -6.01 7.55
CA LEU A 272 29.44 -5.22 8.58
C LEU A 272 29.46 -5.95 9.93
N PRO A 273 30.26 -5.50 10.89
CA PRO A 273 30.11 -5.95 12.26
C PRO A 273 28.74 -5.46 12.78
N PRO A 274 27.99 -6.29 13.53
CA PRO A 274 26.64 -5.99 14.00
C PRO A 274 26.55 -4.80 14.98
N THR A 275 27.61 -4.13 15.30
CA THR A 275 27.68 -3.13 16.39
C THR A 275 28.44 -1.86 16.06
N SER A 276 28.90 -1.62 14.81
CA SER A 276 29.61 -0.40 14.47
C SER A 276 28.73 0.63 13.81
N PRO A 277 28.81 1.92 14.17
CA PRO A 277 28.23 2.98 13.36
C PRO A 277 28.75 2.85 11.93
N VAL A 278 27.87 3.04 10.96
CA VAL A 278 28.27 3.02 9.55
C VAL A 278 29.42 4.01 9.36
N PRO A 279 30.57 3.61 8.81
CA PRO A 279 31.67 4.54 8.60
C PRO A 279 31.20 5.78 7.84
N GLY A 280 31.57 6.97 8.32
CA GLY A 280 31.17 8.24 7.67
C GLY A 280 29.85 8.83 8.13
N SER A 281 29.24 8.37 9.22
CA SER A 281 28.06 9.02 9.80
C SER A 281 28.45 10.14 10.78
N TYR A 282 27.58 11.16 10.85
CA TYR A 282 27.69 12.31 11.74
C TYR A 282 26.34 12.60 12.36
N THR A 283 26.29 12.77 13.69
CA THR A 283 25.05 13.01 14.42
C THR A 283 25.00 14.44 14.91
N LEU A 284 23.89 15.14 14.57
CA LEU A 284 23.53 16.45 15.11
C LEU A 284 22.30 16.29 16.00
N THR A 285 22.22 17.14 17.04
CA THR A 285 21.04 17.18 17.91
C THR A 285 20.31 18.51 17.72
N LEU A 286 19.03 18.42 17.35
CA LEU A 286 18.09 19.54 17.35
C LEU A 286 17.37 19.55 18.70
N ASP A 287 17.58 20.59 19.47
CA ASP A 287 17.00 20.80 20.80
C ASP A 287 16.12 22.06 20.86
N LYS A 288 15.52 22.32 22.01
CA LYS A 288 14.69 23.52 22.28
C LYS A 288 13.54 23.67 21.28
N LEU A 289 12.91 22.56 20.93
CA LEU A 289 11.90 22.49 19.87
C LEU A 289 10.59 23.22 20.18
N GLY A 290 10.41 23.65 21.44
CA GLY A 290 9.18 24.30 21.89
C GLY A 290 7.99 23.34 21.93
N LYS A 291 6.78 23.87 21.70
CA LYS A 291 5.56 23.05 21.68
C LYS A 291 5.45 22.32 20.33
N LEU A 292 5.41 21.01 20.38
CA LEU A 292 5.21 20.13 19.24
C LEU A 292 3.80 19.55 19.21
N ASN A 293 3.31 19.28 18.02
CA ASN A 293 2.13 18.46 17.80
C ASN A 293 2.59 17.01 17.54
N LEU A 294 1.95 16.07 18.21
CA LEU A 294 2.30 14.65 18.04
C LEU A 294 1.71 14.10 16.75
N TRP A 295 2.38 13.12 16.20
CA TRP A 295 1.82 12.25 15.19
C TRP A 295 1.00 11.16 15.89
N ASP A 296 -0.27 11.01 15.50
CA ASP A 296 -1.15 9.95 15.96
C ASP A 296 -2.15 9.52 14.87
N LEU A 297 -3.05 8.61 15.21
CA LEU A 297 -4.00 8.04 14.25
C LEU A 297 -5.01 9.05 13.70
N GLU A 298 -5.41 10.04 14.51
CA GLU A 298 -6.47 11.00 14.17
C GLU A 298 -5.92 12.34 13.68
N THR A 299 -4.73 12.70 14.17
CA THR A 299 -4.06 13.96 13.83
C THR A 299 -2.58 13.71 13.51
N PRO A 300 -2.29 13.12 12.36
CA PRO A 300 -0.93 12.71 11.97
C PRO A 300 -0.06 13.90 11.55
N HIS A 301 0.40 14.67 12.54
CA HIS A 301 1.25 15.83 12.28
C HIS A 301 2.66 15.44 11.85
N LEU A 302 3.08 15.95 10.71
CA LEU A 302 4.38 15.72 10.11
C LEU A 302 5.28 16.97 10.21
N TYR A 303 6.58 16.70 10.19
CA TYR A 303 7.65 17.70 10.20
C TYR A 303 8.69 17.32 9.15
N THR A 304 9.44 18.31 8.71
CA THR A 304 10.55 18.10 7.76
C THR A 304 11.87 18.44 8.45
N VAL A 305 12.79 17.51 8.40
CA VAL A 305 14.20 17.73 8.74
C VAL A 305 14.96 17.97 7.43
N HIS A 306 15.38 19.20 7.22
CA HIS A 306 16.17 19.61 6.07
C HIS A 306 17.65 19.62 6.46
N VAL A 307 18.49 18.93 5.71
CA VAL A 307 19.92 18.81 5.97
C VAL A 307 20.71 19.36 4.80
N GLN A 308 21.70 20.18 5.11
CA GLN A 308 22.63 20.78 4.16
C GLN A 308 24.06 20.36 4.47
N LEU A 309 24.78 19.92 3.44
CA LEU A 309 26.21 19.73 3.46
C LEU A 309 26.88 20.99 2.89
N LEU A 310 27.76 21.60 3.66
CA LEU A 310 28.44 22.84 3.28
C LEU A 310 29.94 22.60 3.17
N GLU A 311 30.55 23.15 2.10
CA GLU A 311 31.98 23.24 1.91
C GLU A 311 32.41 24.72 1.94
N ASN A 312 33.34 25.08 2.83
CA ASN A 312 33.78 26.48 3.06
C ASN A 312 32.57 27.45 3.26
N GLY A 313 31.51 26.97 3.92
CA GLY A 313 30.30 27.75 4.18
C GLY A 313 29.30 27.84 3.02
N LYS A 314 29.61 27.26 1.85
CA LYS A 314 28.69 27.18 0.72
C LYS A 314 27.99 25.82 0.67
N VAL A 315 26.69 25.79 0.48
CA VAL A 315 25.92 24.55 0.30
C VAL A 315 26.38 23.84 -0.98
N ILE A 316 26.79 22.59 -0.85
CA ILE A 316 27.18 21.72 -1.96
C ILE A 316 26.18 20.61 -2.18
N ASP A 317 25.44 20.19 -1.14
CA ASP A 317 24.38 19.19 -1.22
C ASP A 317 23.32 19.46 -0.17
N GLU A 318 22.09 19.05 -0.43
CA GLU A 318 20.98 19.16 0.51
C GLU A 318 19.95 18.07 0.27
N ASP A 319 19.34 17.60 1.36
CA ASP A 319 18.27 16.60 1.29
C ASP A 319 17.30 16.80 2.47
N ALA A 320 16.10 16.24 2.38
CA ALA A 320 15.07 16.41 3.38
C ALA A 320 14.37 15.08 3.70
N ARG A 321 13.99 14.91 4.97
CA ARG A 321 13.21 13.76 5.43
C ARG A 321 12.00 14.21 6.21
N ARG A 322 10.86 13.58 5.96
CA ARG A 322 9.67 13.74 6.80
C ARG A 322 9.79 12.87 8.04
N ILE A 323 9.33 13.38 9.16
CA ILE A 323 9.25 12.67 10.44
C ILE A 323 7.95 13.01 11.16
N GLY A 324 7.57 12.18 12.13
CA GLY A 324 6.49 12.47 13.07
C GLY A 324 6.95 12.29 14.50
N PHE A 325 6.56 13.18 15.39
CA PHE A 325 6.86 13.06 16.83
C PHE A 325 5.87 12.12 17.49
N ARG A 326 6.30 10.92 17.83
CA ARG A 326 5.51 9.90 18.52
C ARG A 326 6.38 9.00 19.40
N GLU A 327 5.76 8.40 20.40
CA GLU A 327 6.28 7.21 21.09
C GLU A 327 5.34 6.05 20.81
N ALA A 328 5.87 4.96 20.24
CA ALA A 328 5.10 3.77 19.88
C ALA A 328 5.85 2.55 20.40
N THR A 329 5.23 1.81 21.32
CA THR A 329 5.89 0.70 22.01
C THR A 329 4.90 -0.41 22.35
N PHE A 330 5.27 -1.64 22.09
CA PHE A 330 4.57 -2.81 22.61
C PHE A 330 5.01 -3.07 24.05
N THR A 331 4.03 -3.23 24.94
CA THR A 331 4.21 -3.45 26.36
C THR A 331 3.39 -4.65 26.82
N PRO A 332 3.63 -5.23 27.99
CA PRO A 332 2.78 -6.31 28.52
C PRO A 332 1.28 -5.95 28.63
N GLN A 333 0.95 -4.66 28.61
CA GLN A 333 -0.43 -4.16 28.67
C GLN A 333 -1.04 -3.94 27.26
N GLY A 334 -0.26 -4.16 26.20
CA GLY A 334 -0.66 -3.97 24.81
C GLY A 334 0.20 -2.95 24.10
N PHE A 335 -0.22 -2.53 22.89
CA PHE A 335 0.46 -1.50 22.13
C PHE A 335 0.13 -0.11 22.69
N SER A 336 1.15 0.69 22.99
CA SER A 336 1.03 2.06 23.46
C SER A 336 1.46 3.05 22.36
N LEU A 337 0.60 4.01 22.03
CA LEU A 337 0.90 5.15 21.17
C LEU A 337 0.74 6.44 21.99
N ASN A 338 1.82 7.20 22.11
CA ASN A 338 1.85 8.46 22.88
C ASN A 338 1.31 8.30 24.32
N GLY A 339 1.66 7.18 24.96
CA GLY A 339 1.26 6.87 26.34
C GLY A 339 -0.17 6.35 26.50
N LYS A 340 -0.90 6.13 25.40
CA LYS A 340 -2.25 5.55 25.39
C LYS A 340 -2.23 4.15 24.82
N ILE A 341 -2.90 3.21 25.50
CA ILE A 341 -3.07 1.87 24.94
C ILE A 341 -4.07 1.92 23.79
N VAL A 342 -3.64 1.41 22.64
CA VAL A 342 -4.43 1.30 21.41
C VAL A 342 -4.57 -0.18 21.06
N LYS A 343 -5.81 -0.64 20.90
CA LYS A 343 -6.07 -1.97 20.38
C LYS A 343 -5.93 -1.94 18.85
N LEU A 344 -5.00 -2.73 18.34
CA LEU A 344 -4.72 -2.80 16.91
C LEU A 344 -5.80 -3.64 16.21
N HIS A 345 -6.33 -3.11 15.11
CA HIS A 345 -7.24 -3.82 14.22
C HIS A 345 -6.92 -3.43 12.78
N GLY A 346 -6.66 -4.41 11.96
CA GLY A 346 -6.20 -4.15 10.61
C GLY A 346 -6.29 -5.36 9.70
N LEU A 347 -5.68 -5.19 8.53
CA LEU A 347 -5.66 -6.18 7.47
C LEU A 347 -4.28 -6.24 6.81
N ASP A 348 -3.93 -7.42 6.32
CA ASP A 348 -2.76 -7.63 5.50
C ASP A 348 -2.98 -7.09 4.08
N ARG A 349 -1.92 -6.63 3.43
CA ARG A 349 -1.98 -6.12 2.07
C ARG A 349 -0.92 -6.74 1.18
N HIS A 350 -1.35 -7.43 0.10
CA HIS A 350 -0.51 -7.65 -1.07
C HIS A 350 -0.54 -6.42 -1.99
N GLN A 351 0.63 -6.01 -2.51
CA GLN A 351 0.77 -4.89 -3.46
C GLN A 351 0.50 -5.37 -4.89
N THR A 352 -0.60 -6.06 -5.13
CA THR A 352 -0.94 -6.60 -6.45
C THR A 352 -2.28 -6.07 -6.96
N PHE A 353 -2.36 -5.94 -8.28
CA PHE A 353 -3.53 -5.44 -9.01
C PHE A 353 -3.79 -6.34 -10.21
N PRO A 354 -5.05 -6.53 -10.61
CA PRO A 354 -5.35 -7.34 -11.78
C PRO A 354 -4.69 -6.75 -13.05
N PHE A 355 -4.37 -7.61 -13.99
CA PHE A 355 -3.75 -7.33 -15.29
C PHE A 355 -2.28 -6.91 -15.28
N VAL A 356 -1.82 -6.15 -14.30
CA VAL A 356 -0.48 -5.53 -14.28
C VAL A 356 0.36 -5.91 -13.06
N GLY A 357 -0.15 -6.76 -12.19
CA GLY A 357 0.56 -7.19 -11.00
C GLY A 357 0.92 -6.02 -10.09
N GLN A 358 2.21 -5.85 -9.80
CA GLN A 358 2.70 -4.80 -8.91
C GLN A 358 2.96 -3.46 -9.60
N ALA A 359 2.85 -3.40 -10.95
CA ALA A 359 3.25 -2.23 -11.73
C ALA A 359 2.16 -1.14 -11.77
N MET A 360 1.86 -0.57 -10.61
CA MET A 360 0.92 0.56 -10.46
C MET A 360 1.62 1.79 -9.88
N PRO A 361 1.28 3.00 -10.38
CA PRO A 361 1.94 4.24 -10.00
C PRO A 361 1.52 4.73 -8.60
N ALA A 362 2.19 5.79 -8.14
CA ALA A 362 2.03 6.40 -6.83
C ALA A 362 0.56 6.62 -6.42
N ARG A 363 -0.28 7.18 -7.30
CA ARG A 363 -1.69 7.47 -7.01
C ARG A 363 -2.46 6.23 -6.56
N VAL A 364 -2.30 5.12 -7.28
CA VAL A 364 -3.01 3.87 -7.00
C VAL A 364 -2.49 3.22 -5.71
N GLN A 365 -1.18 3.31 -5.44
CA GLN A 365 -0.59 2.84 -4.19
C GLN A 365 -1.14 3.62 -2.98
N ARG A 366 -1.24 4.94 -3.10
CA ARG A 366 -1.80 5.83 -2.08
C ARG A 366 -3.30 5.58 -1.85
N GLN A 367 -4.03 5.20 -2.91
CA GLN A 367 -5.47 4.89 -2.80
C GLN A 367 -5.72 3.65 -1.95
N ASP A 368 -4.89 2.60 -2.02
CA ASP A 368 -5.03 1.43 -1.14
C ASP A 368 -4.87 1.81 0.35
N ALA A 369 -3.96 2.73 0.69
CA ALA A 369 -3.84 3.23 2.07
C ALA A 369 -5.11 3.97 2.53
N LYS A 370 -5.70 4.80 1.66
CA LYS A 370 -6.97 5.49 1.94
C LYS A 370 -8.12 4.50 2.14
N ILE A 371 -8.22 3.47 1.30
CA ILE A 371 -9.22 2.40 1.45
C ILE A 371 -9.07 1.72 2.82
N LEU A 372 -7.86 1.32 3.19
CA LEU A 372 -7.60 0.69 4.48
C LEU A 372 -8.00 1.60 5.66
N ARG A 373 -7.58 2.87 5.64
CA ARG A 373 -7.80 3.80 6.76
C ARG A 373 -9.22 4.35 6.81
N HIS A 374 -9.79 4.74 5.67
CA HIS A 374 -11.07 5.47 5.64
C HIS A 374 -12.26 4.57 5.31
N ASP A 375 -12.14 3.63 4.37
CA ASP A 375 -13.26 2.77 4.00
C ASP A 375 -13.36 1.56 4.92
N LEU A 376 -12.23 0.94 5.30
CA LEU A 376 -12.17 -0.23 6.18
C LEU A 376 -11.88 0.13 7.65
N ARG A 377 -11.63 1.40 7.97
CA ARG A 377 -11.38 1.88 9.33
C ARG A 377 -10.28 1.12 10.07
N CYS A 378 -9.32 0.56 9.34
CA CYS A 378 -8.14 -0.04 9.93
C CYS A 378 -7.25 1.02 10.62
N ASN A 379 -6.60 0.65 11.72
CA ASN A 379 -5.58 1.47 12.34
C ASN A 379 -4.15 0.91 12.13
N ILE A 380 -4.04 -0.31 11.61
CA ILE A 380 -2.78 -0.94 11.23
C ILE A 380 -2.93 -1.71 9.92
N VAL A 381 -1.85 -1.78 9.15
CA VAL A 381 -1.68 -2.68 8.00
C VAL A 381 -0.36 -3.44 8.15
N ARG A 382 -0.33 -4.69 7.70
CA ARG A 382 0.91 -5.44 7.51
C ARG A 382 1.21 -5.53 6.01
N THR A 383 2.45 -5.24 5.64
CA THR A 383 2.92 -5.26 4.24
C THR A 383 3.33 -6.68 3.84
N SER A 384 2.38 -7.61 3.82
CA SER A 384 2.63 -9.01 3.49
C SER A 384 3.04 -9.19 2.02
N HIS A 385 4.10 -9.90 1.72
CA HIS A 385 5.18 -10.39 2.59
C HIS A 385 6.49 -9.80 2.08
N TYR A 386 6.57 -8.46 1.99
CA TYR A 386 7.71 -7.72 1.41
C TYR A 386 7.58 -6.22 1.61
N PRO A 387 8.69 -5.46 1.53
CA PRO A 387 8.64 -3.99 1.54
C PRO A 387 7.84 -3.44 0.38
N GLN A 388 6.85 -2.60 0.66
CA GLN A 388 5.93 -2.08 -0.35
C GLN A 388 6.37 -0.72 -0.90
N SER A 389 5.58 -0.16 -1.80
CA SER A 389 5.84 1.14 -2.42
C SER A 389 6.01 2.24 -1.37
N ARG A 390 7.03 3.09 -1.51
CA ARG A 390 7.22 4.26 -0.64
C ARG A 390 6.00 5.19 -0.64
N TYR A 391 5.29 5.29 -1.75
CA TYR A 391 4.09 6.13 -1.84
C TYR A 391 2.92 5.60 -1.01
N PHE A 392 2.88 4.28 -0.79
CA PHE A 392 1.94 3.69 0.15
C PHE A 392 2.30 4.07 1.59
N LEU A 393 3.58 3.97 1.96
CA LEU A 393 4.08 4.36 3.29
C LEU A 393 3.93 5.86 3.54
N ASP A 394 4.25 6.71 2.54
CA ASP A 394 3.99 8.15 2.59
C ASP A 394 2.52 8.46 2.90
N ALA A 395 1.60 7.74 2.25
CA ALA A 395 0.18 7.91 2.52
C ALA A 395 -0.19 7.44 3.94
N CYS A 396 0.39 6.33 4.43
CA CYS A 396 0.19 5.87 5.80
C CYS A 396 0.63 6.92 6.84
N ASP A 397 1.76 7.58 6.60
CA ASP A 397 2.23 8.69 7.44
C ASP A 397 1.25 9.86 7.49
N GLU A 398 0.70 10.23 6.32
CA GLU A 398 -0.17 11.40 6.17
C GLU A 398 -1.58 11.20 6.72
N ILE A 399 -2.07 9.96 6.74
CA ILE A 399 -3.45 9.66 7.15
C ILE A 399 -3.56 8.93 8.49
N GLY A 400 -2.44 8.66 9.17
CA GLY A 400 -2.43 8.00 10.46
C GLY A 400 -2.79 6.51 10.39
N LEU A 401 -2.15 5.75 9.49
CA LEU A 401 -2.26 4.30 9.40
C LEU A 401 -0.95 3.66 9.85
N LEU A 402 -0.97 2.88 10.93
CA LEU A 402 0.21 2.17 11.42
C LEU A 402 0.61 1.05 10.47
N VAL A 403 1.90 0.73 10.45
CA VAL A 403 2.48 -0.29 9.56
C VAL A 403 3.35 -1.27 10.34
N LEU A 404 3.14 -2.56 10.10
CA LEU A 404 4.11 -3.62 10.29
C LEU A 404 4.73 -3.89 8.92
N GLU A 405 6.01 -3.57 8.75
CA GLU A 405 6.74 -3.80 7.51
C GLU A 405 7.68 -4.98 7.65
N GLU A 406 7.73 -5.88 6.64
CA GLU A 406 8.49 -7.12 6.73
C GLU A 406 9.36 -7.38 5.49
N ILE A 407 10.40 -8.21 5.71
CA ILE A 407 11.32 -8.67 4.67
C ILE A 407 10.66 -9.68 3.73
N PRO A 408 11.15 -9.79 2.46
CA PRO A 408 10.60 -10.76 1.50
C PRO A 408 10.83 -12.20 1.95
N GLY A 409 9.76 -13.01 1.94
CA GLY A 409 9.86 -14.44 2.19
C GLY A 409 8.54 -15.09 2.61
N TRP A 410 8.37 -16.36 2.25
CA TRP A 410 7.22 -17.18 2.60
C TRP A 410 7.65 -18.64 2.83
N GLN A 411 7.56 -19.11 4.07
CA GLN A 411 7.86 -20.46 4.60
C GLN A 411 9.29 -21.00 4.35
N HIS A 412 9.88 -20.73 3.20
CA HIS A 412 11.19 -21.25 2.83
C HIS A 412 12.34 -20.44 3.46
N ILE A 413 13.36 -21.17 3.91
CA ILE A 413 14.68 -20.61 4.27
C ILE A 413 15.69 -21.37 3.44
N GLY A 414 16.41 -20.64 2.57
CA GLY A 414 17.43 -21.19 1.70
C GLY A 414 18.77 -21.43 2.40
N ASP A 415 19.79 -21.70 1.60
CA ASP A 415 21.18 -21.86 2.04
C ASP A 415 21.78 -20.52 2.49
N LYS A 416 23.06 -20.53 2.86
CA LYS A 416 23.72 -19.31 3.37
C LYS A 416 23.72 -18.14 2.39
N PRO A 417 24.00 -18.28 1.09
CA PRO A 417 23.89 -17.19 0.11
C PRO A 417 22.46 -16.59 0.06
N TRP A 418 21.43 -17.41 0.07
CA TRP A 418 20.05 -16.96 0.14
C TRP A 418 19.77 -16.18 1.43
N GLN A 419 20.22 -16.70 2.59
CA GLN A 419 20.09 -16.04 3.88
C GLN A 419 20.83 -14.71 3.91
N ASP A 420 22.00 -14.62 3.27
CA ASP A 420 22.78 -13.38 3.18
C ASP A 420 22.01 -12.30 2.42
N ILE A 421 21.33 -12.64 1.31
CA ILE A 421 20.43 -11.72 0.61
C ILE A 421 19.25 -11.32 1.50
N ALA A 422 18.67 -12.25 2.26
CA ALA A 422 17.57 -11.94 3.18
C ALA A 422 18.01 -10.99 4.31
N VAL A 423 19.22 -11.15 4.85
CA VAL A 423 19.81 -10.20 5.82
C VAL A 423 20.05 -8.83 5.18
N ASP A 424 20.53 -8.78 3.93
CA ASP A 424 20.67 -7.52 3.21
C ASP A 424 19.32 -6.85 2.96
N ASN A 425 18.26 -7.61 2.72
CA ASN A 425 16.89 -7.07 2.62
C ASN A 425 16.45 -6.38 3.93
N VAL A 426 16.82 -6.90 5.12
CA VAL A 426 16.59 -6.19 6.40
C VAL A 426 17.27 -4.82 6.38
N ARG A 427 18.54 -4.78 5.99
CA ARG A 427 19.32 -3.53 5.93
C ARG A 427 18.68 -2.52 4.97
N ARG A 428 18.34 -2.95 3.76
CA ARG A 428 17.77 -2.08 2.72
C ARG A 428 16.40 -1.56 3.10
N MET A 429 15.53 -2.43 3.62
CA MET A 429 14.20 -2.06 4.11
C MET A 429 14.30 -0.98 5.18
N ILE A 430 15.04 -1.24 6.26
CA ILE A 430 15.16 -0.31 7.39
C ILE A 430 15.80 1.01 6.95
N ARG A 431 16.91 1.00 6.20
CA ARG A 431 17.58 2.22 5.75
C ARG A 431 16.75 3.06 4.78
N ARG A 432 15.86 2.44 4.00
CA ARG A 432 14.89 3.15 3.16
C ARG A 432 13.82 3.83 4.00
N ASP A 433 13.29 3.13 5.02
CA ASP A 433 11.99 3.46 5.61
C ASP A 433 12.04 3.94 7.08
N TRP A 434 13.20 4.00 7.72
CA TRP A 434 13.35 4.36 9.14
C TRP A 434 12.81 5.74 9.55
N ASN A 435 12.57 6.66 8.60
CA ASN A 435 11.99 7.97 8.89
C ASN A 435 10.44 7.98 8.92
N HIS A 436 9.76 6.91 8.46
CA HIS A 436 8.31 6.83 8.45
C HIS A 436 7.73 6.68 9.87
N PRO A 437 6.97 7.66 10.40
CA PRO A 437 6.35 7.52 11.71
C PRO A 437 5.26 6.46 11.77
N SER A 438 4.64 6.10 10.65
CA SER A 438 3.64 5.05 10.55
C SER A 438 4.19 3.66 10.88
N ILE A 439 5.44 3.37 10.56
CA ILE A 439 6.05 2.06 10.84
C ILE A 439 6.32 1.92 12.35
N ILE A 440 5.73 0.90 12.97
CA ILE A 440 5.84 0.65 14.41
C ILE A 440 6.54 -0.66 14.75
N LEU A 441 6.68 -1.57 13.78
CA LEU A 441 7.26 -2.88 13.98
C LEU A 441 7.99 -3.34 12.72
N TRP A 442 9.21 -3.85 12.88
CA TRP A 442 9.99 -4.46 11.80
C TRP A 442 9.78 -5.98 11.80
N GLY A 443 9.23 -6.52 10.72
CA GLY A 443 9.11 -7.95 10.48
C GLY A 443 10.42 -8.52 9.95
N VAL A 444 11.21 -9.15 10.80
CA VAL A 444 12.59 -9.59 10.47
C VAL A 444 12.73 -11.11 10.37
N ARG A 445 11.61 -11.81 10.36
CA ARG A 445 11.52 -13.25 10.18
C ARG A 445 10.65 -13.56 8.97
N ILE A 446 11.06 -14.55 8.18
CA ILE A 446 10.30 -15.06 7.03
C ILE A 446 8.92 -15.54 7.47
N ASN A 447 7.87 -15.12 6.78
CA ASN A 447 6.51 -15.53 7.07
C ASN A 447 6.37 -17.04 7.18
N GLU A 448 5.78 -17.53 8.29
CA GLU A 448 5.44 -18.93 8.56
C GLU A 448 6.61 -19.93 8.39
N SER A 449 7.82 -19.47 8.51
CA SER A 449 8.99 -20.33 8.39
C SER A 449 9.26 -21.13 9.66
N ARG A 450 10.06 -22.18 9.54
CA ARG A 450 10.62 -22.93 10.66
C ARG A 450 11.66 -22.08 11.40
N ASP A 451 12.00 -22.50 12.62
CA ASP A 451 13.07 -21.87 13.38
C ASP A 451 14.42 -22.07 12.69
N ASN A 452 15.24 -21.03 12.71
CA ASN A 452 16.64 -21.05 12.32
C ASN A 452 17.39 -20.04 13.19
N HIS A 453 17.96 -20.53 14.27
CA HIS A 453 18.60 -19.72 15.31
C HIS A 453 19.65 -18.73 14.73
N ASP A 454 20.58 -19.23 13.96
CA ASP A 454 21.69 -18.41 13.44
C ASP A 454 21.19 -17.33 12.48
N PHE A 455 20.27 -17.67 11.61
CA PHE A 455 19.71 -16.74 10.64
C PHE A 455 18.91 -15.64 11.33
N TYR A 456 18.01 -16.00 12.25
CA TYR A 456 17.14 -15.01 12.91
C TYR A 456 17.88 -14.20 13.99
N THR A 457 18.93 -14.73 14.60
CA THR A 457 19.85 -13.93 15.42
C THR A 457 20.49 -12.82 14.58
N ARG A 458 20.91 -13.11 13.33
CA ARG A 458 21.52 -12.12 12.43
C ARG A 458 20.53 -11.05 11.99
N THR A 459 19.32 -11.42 11.57
CA THR A 459 18.31 -10.46 11.10
C THR A 459 17.87 -9.54 12.23
N ASN A 460 17.60 -10.09 13.40
CA ASN A 460 17.17 -9.33 14.57
C ASN A 460 18.28 -8.38 15.09
N ALA A 461 19.50 -8.88 15.23
CA ALA A 461 20.64 -8.05 15.65
C ALA A 461 20.91 -6.89 14.69
N LEU A 462 20.81 -7.14 13.38
CA LEU A 462 20.98 -6.08 12.37
C LEU A 462 19.86 -5.04 12.46
N ALA A 463 18.62 -5.45 12.64
CA ALA A 463 17.50 -4.52 12.77
C ALA A 463 17.68 -3.57 13.96
N HIS A 464 18.03 -4.09 15.14
CA HIS A 464 18.31 -3.28 16.33
C HIS A 464 19.55 -2.37 16.16
N ALA A 465 20.58 -2.82 15.44
CA ALA A 465 21.76 -2.00 15.15
C ALA A 465 21.45 -0.82 14.23
N LEU A 466 20.49 -0.97 13.33
CA LEU A 466 20.06 0.08 12.39
C LEU A 466 19.00 1.02 12.99
N ASP A 467 18.09 0.48 13.79
CA ASP A 467 16.97 1.23 14.38
C ASP A 467 16.67 0.75 15.81
N GLU A 468 17.19 1.48 16.78
CA GLU A 468 16.97 1.22 18.21
C GLU A 468 15.59 1.68 18.72
N LEU A 469 14.83 2.44 17.92
CA LEU A 469 13.55 3.02 18.34
C LEU A 469 12.36 2.10 18.11
N ARG A 470 12.49 1.17 17.17
CA ARG A 470 11.40 0.25 16.83
C ARG A 470 11.73 -1.15 17.28
N GLN A 471 10.70 -1.80 17.78
CA GLN A 471 10.74 -3.21 18.14
C GLN A 471 10.68 -4.08 16.88
N THR A 472 11.13 -5.34 17.04
CA THR A 472 11.11 -6.36 16.00
C THR A 472 10.04 -7.40 16.26
N GLY A 473 9.51 -7.99 15.21
CA GLY A 473 8.59 -9.10 15.21
C GLY A 473 8.94 -10.14 14.18
N GLY A 474 8.34 -11.31 14.29
CA GLY A 474 8.54 -12.38 13.31
C GLY A 474 7.27 -13.20 13.15
N ILE A 475 6.81 -13.38 11.93
CA ILE A 475 5.52 -13.97 11.67
C ILE A 475 5.60 -15.50 11.71
N ARG A 476 5.02 -16.09 12.75
CA ARG A 476 4.99 -17.53 13.05
C ARG A 476 3.63 -18.13 12.79
N TYR A 477 3.56 -19.45 12.71
CA TYR A 477 2.30 -20.22 12.71
C TYR A 477 2.20 -21.26 13.83
N PHE A 478 3.20 -21.30 14.76
CA PHE A 478 3.19 -22.17 15.95
C PHE A 478 3.78 -21.45 17.16
N GLN A 479 3.21 -21.72 18.35
CA GLN A 479 3.51 -20.98 19.58
C GLN A 479 4.83 -21.42 20.24
N GLU A 480 5.30 -22.62 19.97
CA GLU A 480 6.52 -23.21 20.52
C GLU A 480 7.77 -22.78 19.76
N SER A 481 7.60 -21.91 18.78
CA SER A 481 8.69 -21.33 17.98
C SER A 481 9.64 -20.54 18.86
N GLU A 482 10.94 -20.61 18.54
CA GLU A 482 11.96 -19.80 19.20
C GLU A 482 11.64 -18.30 19.08
N PHE A 483 11.78 -17.59 20.21
CA PHE A 483 11.44 -16.17 20.30
C PHE A 483 12.71 -15.35 20.51
N LEU A 484 13.20 -14.73 19.46
CA LEU A 484 14.40 -13.87 19.44
C LEU A 484 14.07 -12.38 19.28
N GLU A 485 12.87 -12.09 18.78
CA GLU A 485 12.37 -10.74 18.53
C GLU A 485 11.74 -10.14 19.80
N ASP A 486 11.35 -8.85 19.75
CA ASP A 486 10.76 -8.15 20.90
C ASP A 486 9.28 -8.43 21.08
N VAL A 487 8.54 -8.63 19.97
CA VAL A 487 7.10 -8.83 19.97
C VAL A 487 6.77 -10.20 19.39
N PHE A 488 6.07 -11.02 20.17
CA PHE A 488 5.60 -12.32 19.67
C PHE A 488 4.45 -12.11 18.70
N THR A 489 4.70 -12.39 17.43
CA THR A 489 3.73 -12.26 16.35
C THR A 489 3.43 -13.63 15.77
N MET A 490 2.14 -13.95 15.57
CA MET A 490 1.74 -15.27 15.12
C MET A 490 0.49 -15.23 14.25
N ASN A 491 0.50 -16.01 13.17
CA ASN A 491 -0.68 -16.35 12.39
C ASN A 491 -1.47 -17.42 13.13
N ASP A 492 -2.71 -17.12 13.51
CA ASP A 492 -3.59 -18.08 14.17
C ASP A 492 -4.94 -18.19 13.46
N PHE A 493 -5.05 -19.19 12.61
CA PHE A 493 -6.27 -19.50 11.86
C PHE A 493 -7.23 -20.43 12.62
N GLY A 494 -6.87 -20.81 13.85
CA GLY A 494 -7.68 -21.66 14.70
C GLY A 494 -8.92 -20.96 15.26
N TRP A 495 -9.91 -21.76 15.66
CA TRP A 495 -11.03 -21.28 16.47
C TRP A 495 -11.41 -22.32 17.52
N PRO A 496 -11.44 -21.97 18.82
CA PRO A 496 -11.00 -20.67 19.37
C PRO A 496 -9.52 -20.38 19.13
N LEU A 497 -9.12 -19.11 19.22
CA LEU A 497 -7.72 -18.71 19.15
C LEU A 497 -6.93 -19.37 20.28
N LYS A 498 -5.68 -19.71 20.02
CA LYS A 498 -4.76 -20.18 21.07
C LYS A 498 -4.51 -19.06 22.09
N ALA A 499 -4.54 -19.41 23.37
CA ALA A 499 -4.23 -18.43 24.41
C ALA A 499 -2.77 -17.93 24.26
N PRO A 500 -2.50 -16.62 24.44
CA PRO A 500 -1.15 -16.10 24.40
C PRO A 500 -0.24 -16.76 25.42
N ASN A 501 0.93 -17.24 24.99
CA ASN A 501 1.97 -17.79 25.85
C ASN A 501 3.14 -16.80 26.06
N HIS A 502 3.03 -15.59 25.54
CA HIS A 502 3.99 -14.50 25.68
C HIS A 502 3.28 -13.20 26.09
N PRO A 503 3.95 -12.31 26.84
CA PRO A 503 3.33 -11.06 27.34
C PRO A 503 3.06 -10.02 26.26
N LEU A 504 3.84 -10.03 25.18
CA LEU A 504 3.66 -9.16 24.02
C LEU A 504 3.20 -10.04 22.85
N TYR A 505 1.92 -9.97 22.49
CA TYR A 505 1.34 -10.87 21.50
C TYR A 505 0.50 -10.09 20.47
N LEU A 506 0.80 -10.27 19.19
CA LEU A 506 0.03 -9.75 18.08
C LEU A 506 -0.38 -10.90 17.16
N ASN A 507 -1.68 -11.07 16.92
CA ASN A 507 -2.15 -11.98 15.88
C ASN A 507 -1.99 -11.31 14.53
N THR A 508 -1.19 -11.91 13.65
CA THR A 508 -0.78 -11.31 12.37
C THR A 508 -1.50 -11.86 11.15
N GLU A 509 -2.23 -12.97 11.29
CA GLU A 509 -3.18 -13.44 10.28
C GLU A 509 -4.27 -14.29 10.92
N PHE A 510 -5.50 -14.17 10.40
CA PHE A 510 -6.63 -15.03 10.74
C PHE A 510 -7.69 -15.02 9.64
N VAL A 511 -8.57 -16.00 9.61
CA VAL A 511 -9.66 -16.26 8.65
C VAL A 511 -9.13 -16.65 7.26
N GLY A 512 -8.94 -15.74 6.35
CA GLY A 512 -8.34 -15.86 5.02
C GLY A 512 -8.65 -17.16 4.26
N HIS A 513 -7.61 -17.95 4.04
CA HIS A 513 -7.68 -19.23 3.31
C HIS A 513 -8.61 -20.27 3.96
N THR A 514 -8.91 -20.13 5.25
CA THR A 514 -9.84 -21.06 5.93
C THR A 514 -11.30 -20.80 5.59
N PHE A 515 -11.60 -19.65 4.96
CA PHE A 515 -12.96 -19.32 4.56
C PHE A 515 -13.00 -18.38 3.35
N PRO A 516 -12.51 -18.82 2.18
CA PRO A 516 -12.57 -18.01 0.95
C PRO A 516 -14.02 -17.60 0.66
N THR A 517 -14.25 -16.33 0.34
CA THR A 517 -15.60 -15.79 0.13
C THR A 517 -15.64 -14.89 -1.09
N LYS A 518 -16.61 -15.12 -1.97
CA LYS A 518 -16.91 -14.28 -3.16
C LYS A 518 -18.11 -13.39 -2.89
N THR A 519 -18.18 -12.26 -3.58
CA THR A 519 -19.31 -11.32 -3.47
C THR A 519 -20.65 -11.98 -3.79
N ILE A 520 -20.66 -12.97 -4.69
CA ILE A 520 -21.86 -13.68 -5.17
C ILE A 520 -22.19 -14.95 -4.38
N ASP A 521 -21.49 -15.23 -3.30
CA ASP A 521 -21.77 -16.40 -2.46
C ASP A 521 -23.15 -16.32 -1.78
N SER A 522 -23.64 -17.46 -1.28
CA SER A 522 -24.91 -17.53 -0.57
C SER A 522 -24.92 -16.61 0.66
N LYS A 523 -26.12 -16.20 1.08
CA LYS A 523 -26.28 -15.34 2.27
C LYS A 523 -25.65 -15.93 3.53
N GLU A 524 -25.75 -17.26 3.70
CA GLU A 524 -25.16 -17.97 4.83
C GLU A 524 -23.65 -17.81 4.84
N ARG A 525 -22.99 -17.91 3.67
CA ARG A 525 -21.55 -17.73 3.56
C ARG A 525 -21.14 -16.28 3.79
N LEU A 526 -21.90 -15.34 3.25
CA LEU A 526 -21.67 -13.90 3.46
C LEU A 526 -21.82 -13.49 4.94
N GLN A 527 -22.81 -14.04 5.64
CA GLN A 527 -23.01 -13.82 7.06
C GLN A 527 -21.92 -14.47 7.91
N GLU A 528 -21.59 -15.75 7.63
CA GLU A 528 -20.52 -16.46 8.34
C GLU A 528 -19.16 -15.78 8.15
N PHE A 529 -18.92 -15.15 7.00
CA PHE A 529 -17.70 -14.38 6.76
C PHE A 529 -17.57 -13.20 7.74
N VAL A 530 -18.65 -12.47 7.99
CA VAL A 530 -18.70 -11.44 9.03
C VAL A 530 -18.47 -12.04 10.41
N VAL A 531 -19.16 -13.14 10.74
CA VAL A 531 -19.04 -13.81 12.04
C VAL A 531 -17.60 -14.21 12.33
N ARG A 532 -16.89 -14.75 11.33
CA ARG A 532 -15.52 -15.21 11.50
C ARG A 532 -14.56 -14.08 11.85
N HIS A 533 -14.65 -12.94 11.15
CA HIS A 533 -13.86 -11.76 11.48
C HIS A 533 -14.27 -11.16 12.84
N ALA A 534 -15.56 -11.01 13.08
CA ALA A 534 -16.09 -10.42 14.30
C ALA A 534 -15.70 -11.21 15.57
N ARG A 535 -15.81 -12.55 15.55
CA ARG A 535 -15.47 -13.38 16.71
C ARG A 535 -13.98 -13.36 17.05
N VAL A 536 -13.10 -13.29 16.03
CA VAL A 536 -11.66 -13.14 16.28
C VAL A 536 -11.39 -11.80 16.93
N HIS A 537 -11.89 -10.71 16.37
CA HIS A 537 -11.74 -9.37 16.95
C HIS A 537 -12.36 -9.24 18.34
N ASP A 538 -13.48 -9.91 18.60
CA ASP A 538 -14.08 -9.96 19.94
C ASP A 538 -13.16 -10.63 20.96
N THR A 539 -12.54 -11.75 20.60
CA THR A 539 -11.56 -12.44 21.44
C THR A 539 -10.33 -11.57 21.68
N LEU A 540 -9.80 -10.94 20.64
CA LEU A 540 -8.65 -10.04 20.76
C LEU A 540 -8.96 -8.82 21.63
N ALA A 541 -10.19 -8.30 21.55
CA ALA A 541 -10.64 -7.17 22.38
C ALA A 541 -10.80 -7.56 23.86
N SER A 542 -11.23 -8.78 24.13
CA SER A 542 -11.52 -9.28 25.49
C SER A 542 -10.27 -9.50 26.32
N ASN A 543 -9.12 -9.78 25.70
CA ASN A 543 -7.89 -10.16 26.40
C ASN A 543 -6.79 -9.09 26.21
N PRO A 544 -6.35 -8.44 27.32
CA PRO A 544 -5.31 -7.40 27.25
C PRO A 544 -3.93 -7.92 26.81
N GLN A 545 -3.65 -9.22 26.91
CA GLN A 545 -2.39 -9.79 26.41
C GLN A 545 -2.27 -9.73 24.88
N TYR A 546 -3.37 -9.57 24.13
CA TYR A 546 -3.31 -9.28 22.73
C TYR A 546 -3.17 -7.77 22.50
N ALA A 547 -2.13 -7.35 21.79
CA ALA A 547 -2.04 -5.98 21.27
C ALA A 547 -3.13 -5.70 20.24
N GLY A 548 -3.62 -6.75 19.58
CA GLY A 548 -4.68 -6.71 18.57
C GLY A 548 -4.50 -7.79 17.52
N GLY A 549 -5.03 -7.54 16.33
CA GLY A 549 -4.88 -8.46 15.21
C GLY A 549 -5.03 -7.83 13.83
N ILE A 550 -4.42 -8.50 12.86
CA ILE A 550 -4.38 -8.14 11.45
C ILE A 550 -4.95 -9.34 10.68
N GLY A 551 -6.06 -9.14 9.98
CA GLY A 551 -6.77 -10.22 9.29
C GLY A 551 -6.21 -10.48 7.89
N TRP A 552 -6.22 -11.72 7.46
CA TRP A 552 -5.87 -12.10 6.10
C TRP A 552 -7.12 -12.04 5.22
N CYS A 553 -7.25 -11.16 4.27
CA CYS A 553 -6.46 -9.96 3.99
C CYS A 553 -7.39 -8.82 3.51
N ALA A 554 -6.84 -7.67 3.10
CA ALA A 554 -7.64 -6.54 2.62
C ALA A 554 -8.30 -6.83 1.26
N PHE A 555 -7.52 -7.33 0.30
CA PHE A 555 -7.91 -7.50 -1.10
C PHE A 555 -7.67 -8.94 -1.56
N ASP A 556 -8.55 -9.45 -2.42
CA ASP A 556 -8.23 -10.66 -3.17
C ASP A 556 -6.99 -10.43 -4.03
N TYR A 557 -6.23 -11.49 -4.31
CA TYR A 557 -4.97 -11.38 -5.04
C TYR A 557 -4.74 -12.58 -5.96
N ASN A 558 -3.90 -12.38 -6.97
CA ASN A 558 -3.51 -13.43 -7.89
C ASN A 558 -2.50 -14.39 -7.28
N THR A 559 -2.60 -15.66 -7.62
CA THR A 559 -1.81 -16.75 -7.06
C THR A 559 -1.43 -17.80 -8.10
N HIS A 560 -0.59 -18.74 -7.68
CA HIS A 560 -0.17 -19.91 -8.47
C HIS A 560 -1.24 -20.99 -8.56
N ASN A 561 -0.99 -21.97 -9.41
CA ASN A 561 -1.89 -23.10 -9.66
C ASN A 561 -2.23 -23.93 -8.42
N ASN A 562 -1.31 -24.01 -7.47
CA ASN A 562 -1.46 -24.83 -6.26
C ASN A 562 -2.23 -24.13 -5.13
N PHE A 563 -2.59 -22.86 -5.30
CA PHE A 563 -3.28 -22.07 -4.29
C PHE A 563 -4.60 -21.51 -4.81
N GLY A 564 -5.38 -20.93 -3.90
CA GLY A 564 -6.62 -20.24 -4.21
C GLY A 564 -7.74 -21.17 -4.67
N SER A 565 -8.64 -20.66 -5.50
CA SER A 565 -9.86 -21.34 -5.92
C SER A 565 -9.77 -22.00 -7.29
N GLY A 566 -8.56 -22.22 -7.81
CA GLY A 566 -8.33 -22.90 -9.10
C GLY A 566 -8.38 -21.97 -10.32
N ASP A 567 -8.81 -20.73 -10.14
CA ASP A 567 -8.86 -19.68 -11.16
C ASP A 567 -7.74 -18.65 -11.03
N ARG A 568 -6.69 -18.98 -10.28
CA ARG A 568 -5.53 -18.14 -9.96
C ARG A 568 -5.86 -16.94 -9.07
N ILE A 569 -6.92 -17.06 -8.25
CA ILE A 569 -7.29 -16.04 -7.28
C ILE A 569 -7.45 -16.67 -5.89
N CYS A 570 -6.85 -16.02 -4.89
CA CYS A 570 -7.15 -16.19 -3.49
C CYS A 570 -8.28 -15.25 -3.10
N TYR A 571 -9.48 -15.78 -2.90
CA TYR A 571 -10.66 -15.01 -2.46
C TYR A 571 -10.67 -14.78 -0.94
N HIS A 572 -9.54 -14.34 -0.42
CA HIS A 572 -9.27 -14.19 1.00
C HIS A 572 -9.57 -12.77 1.52
N GLY A 573 -9.67 -11.80 0.61
CA GLY A 573 -9.88 -10.40 0.93
C GLY A 573 -11.26 -10.08 1.50
N VAL A 574 -11.33 -9.04 2.35
CA VAL A 574 -12.61 -8.42 2.73
C VAL A 574 -13.16 -7.53 1.61
N MET A 575 -12.31 -7.17 0.66
CA MET A 575 -12.66 -6.61 -0.64
C MET A 575 -12.18 -7.53 -1.75
N ASP A 576 -12.79 -7.45 -2.92
CA ASP A 576 -12.38 -8.24 -4.09
C ASP A 576 -11.08 -7.68 -4.73
N ILE A 577 -10.63 -8.34 -5.80
CA ILE A 577 -9.39 -7.95 -6.50
C ILE A 577 -9.49 -6.55 -7.15
N PHE A 578 -10.70 -6.04 -7.39
CA PHE A 578 -10.99 -4.71 -7.92
C PHE A 578 -11.15 -3.65 -6.81
N ARG A 579 -10.95 -4.03 -5.54
CA ARG A 579 -11.17 -3.20 -4.34
C ARG A 579 -12.64 -2.80 -4.18
N THR A 580 -13.57 -3.70 -4.52
CA THR A 580 -14.98 -3.51 -4.19
C THR A 580 -15.35 -4.33 -2.94
N PRO A 581 -16.20 -3.79 -2.03
CA PRO A 581 -16.39 -4.40 -0.72
C PRO A 581 -17.19 -5.71 -0.78
N LYS A 582 -16.77 -6.69 0.00
CA LYS A 582 -17.53 -7.89 0.36
C LYS A 582 -18.20 -7.70 1.73
N SER A 583 -19.00 -8.66 2.18
CA SER A 583 -19.79 -8.51 3.42
C SER A 583 -18.95 -8.18 4.67
N ALA A 584 -17.76 -8.77 4.83
CA ALA A 584 -16.90 -8.50 5.98
C ALA A 584 -16.29 -7.07 5.96
N ALA A 585 -16.21 -6.39 4.80
CA ALA A 585 -15.78 -5.00 4.76
C ALA A 585 -16.69 -4.09 5.60
N GLY A 586 -18.00 -4.37 5.62
CA GLY A 586 -18.97 -3.66 6.45
C GLY A 586 -18.70 -3.80 7.95
N PHE A 587 -18.19 -4.95 8.40
CA PHE A 587 -17.77 -5.16 9.78
C PHE A 587 -16.61 -4.23 10.15
N TYR A 588 -15.54 -4.21 9.36
CA TYR A 588 -14.41 -3.31 9.59
C TYR A 588 -14.86 -1.85 9.59
N LYS A 589 -15.64 -1.44 8.61
CA LYS A 589 -16.18 -0.08 8.49
C LYS A 589 -16.98 0.34 9.72
N SER A 590 -17.78 -0.58 10.31
CA SER A 590 -18.62 -0.28 11.47
C SER A 590 -17.86 -0.06 12.79
N MET A 591 -16.53 -0.28 12.82
CA MET A 591 -15.73 -0.07 14.01
C MET A 591 -15.38 1.40 14.29
N CYS A 592 -15.75 2.35 13.41
CA CYS A 592 -15.57 3.79 13.64
C CYS A 592 -16.61 4.34 14.63
N GLU A 593 -16.31 5.55 15.15
CA GLU A 593 -17.26 6.28 15.99
C GLU A 593 -18.46 6.77 15.16
N PRO A 594 -19.69 6.73 15.71
CA PRO A 594 -20.86 7.28 15.01
C PRO A 594 -20.74 8.76 14.65
N ALA A 595 -19.90 9.51 15.35
CA ALA A 595 -19.64 10.92 15.05
C ALA A 595 -18.82 11.11 13.77
N GLU A 596 -18.04 10.10 13.34
CA GLU A 596 -17.30 10.13 12.10
C GLU A 596 -18.17 9.72 10.92
N GLU A 597 -18.86 8.58 11.03
CA GLU A 597 -19.77 8.06 10.03
C GLU A 597 -20.81 7.13 10.67
N ILE A 598 -22.06 7.28 10.29
CA ILE A 598 -23.10 6.29 10.65
C ILE A 598 -23.06 5.16 9.63
N VAL A 599 -22.78 3.96 10.10
CA VAL A 599 -22.61 2.76 9.28
C VAL A 599 -23.81 1.83 9.40
N LEU A 600 -24.26 1.31 8.27
CA LEU A 600 -25.34 0.31 8.18
C LEU A 600 -25.09 -0.55 6.94
N GLU A 601 -24.48 -1.73 7.13
CA GLU A 601 -24.02 -2.62 6.05
C GLU A 601 -24.57 -4.05 6.26
N PRO A 602 -25.60 -4.47 5.50
CA PRO A 602 -26.11 -5.83 5.53
C PRO A 602 -25.10 -6.85 5.01
N ALA A 603 -25.00 -7.98 5.68
CA ALA A 603 -24.18 -9.12 5.23
C ALA A 603 -25.01 -10.11 4.40
N PHE A 604 -25.89 -9.62 3.57
CA PHE A 604 -26.76 -10.43 2.71
C PHE A 604 -27.22 -9.63 1.50
N HIS A 605 -27.60 -10.35 0.47
CA HIS A 605 -28.29 -9.79 -0.68
C HIS A 605 -29.81 -9.83 -0.46
N TRP A 606 -30.49 -8.70 -0.62
CA TRP A 606 -31.94 -8.67 -0.55
C TRP A 606 -32.53 -9.15 -1.88
N ALA A 607 -32.55 -10.49 -2.05
CA ALA A 607 -33.06 -11.17 -3.22
C ALA A 607 -33.79 -12.44 -2.81
N ARG A 608 -34.86 -12.76 -3.51
CA ARG A 608 -35.57 -14.03 -3.36
C ARG A 608 -34.72 -15.11 -4.04
N ASN A 609 -34.44 -16.21 -3.33
CA ASN A 609 -33.70 -17.35 -3.86
C ASN A 609 -34.53 -18.64 -3.81
N ASP A 610 -34.01 -19.75 -4.29
CA ASP A 610 -34.66 -21.07 -4.33
C ASP A 610 -34.78 -21.76 -2.97
N GLU A 611 -34.38 -21.12 -1.89
CA GLU A 611 -34.40 -21.75 -0.56
C GLU A 611 -35.83 -21.85 -0.03
N SER A 612 -36.21 -23.06 0.30
CA SER A 612 -37.60 -23.39 0.80
C SER A 612 -37.90 -22.78 2.18
N ILE A 613 -36.85 -22.45 2.98
CA ILE A 613 -36.98 -21.94 4.35
C ILE A 613 -37.11 -20.40 4.37
N GLY A 614 -36.71 -19.72 3.29
CA GLY A 614 -36.71 -18.26 3.20
C GLY A 614 -35.66 -17.59 4.09
N PHE A 615 -35.78 -16.30 4.25
CA PHE A 615 -34.85 -15.45 4.95
C PHE A 615 -35.24 -15.34 6.43
N THR A 616 -34.57 -16.06 7.32
CA THR A 616 -34.96 -16.18 8.74
C THR A 616 -34.22 -15.24 9.69
N THR A 617 -33.04 -14.78 9.29
CA THR A 617 -32.17 -13.94 10.12
C THR A 617 -31.42 -12.94 9.24
N ALA A 618 -31.42 -11.68 9.66
CA ALA A 618 -30.62 -10.62 9.05
C ALA A 618 -29.39 -10.33 9.91
N MET A 619 -28.20 -10.50 9.34
CA MET A 619 -26.95 -10.02 9.94
C MET A 619 -26.57 -8.69 9.32
N ILE A 620 -26.31 -7.69 10.18
CA ILE A 620 -26.02 -6.31 9.76
C ILE A 620 -24.86 -5.78 10.60
N SER A 621 -23.83 -5.27 9.95
CA SER A 621 -22.77 -4.52 10.60
C SER A 621 -23.17 -3.05 10.72
N SER A 622 -23.17 -2.52 11.94
CA SER A 622 -23.57 -1.14 12.20
C SER A 622 -22.97 -0.63 13.52
N ASN A 623 -22.76 0.67 13.60
CA ASN A 623 -22.39 1.38 14.82
C ASN A 623 -23.60 2.13 15.48
N CYS A 624 -24.82 1.78 15.06
CA CYS A 624 -26.04 2.17 15.76
C CYS A 624 -26.23 1.35 17.05
N ASP A 625 -27.11 1.82 17.94
CA ASP A 625 -27.47 1.09 19.18
C ASP A 625 -28.80 0.29 19.04
N HIS A 626 -29.60 0.53 18.00
CA HIS A 626 -30.79 -0.22 17.69
C HIS A 626 -31.12 -0.17 16.19
N LEU A 627 -31.63 -1.27 15.63
CA LEU A 627 -32.10 -1.37 14.24
C LEU A 627 -33.56 -1.80 14.15
N LYS A 628 -34.26 -1.30 13.13
CA LYS A 628 -35.60 -1.75 12.72
C LYS A 628 -35.64 -2.07 11.25
N LEU A 629 -36.23 -3.21 10.91
CA LEU A 629 -36.39 -3.71 9.54
C LEU A 629 -37.85 -3.73 9.17
N PHE A 630 -38.19 -3.11 8.04
CA PHE A 630 -39.53 -3.03 7.49
C PHE A 630 -39.54 -3.62 6.09
N VAL A 631 -40.62 -4.32 5.76
CA VAL A 631 -40.90 -4.76 4.39
C VAL A 631 -42.16 -4.08 3.90
N GLU A 632 -42.07 -3.45 2.74
CA GLU A 632 -43.16 -2.79 2.05
C GLU A 632 -43.62 -3.64 0.86
N ASP A 633 -44.90 -4.08 0.87
CA ASP A 633 -45.52 -4.83 -0.20
C ASP A 633 -46.84 -4.14 -0.62
N SER A 634 -47.64 -4.80 -1.48
CA SER A 634 -48.96 -4.29 -1.94
C SER A 634 -49.98 -4.03 -0.82
N LYS A 635 -49.74 -4.51 0.40
CA LYS A 635 -50.57 -4.33 1.58
C LYS A 635 -50.12 -3.22 2.49
N GLY A 636 -48.97 -2.60 2.17
CA GLY A 636 -48.35 -1.57 2.95
C GLY A 636 -47.07 -2.05 3.66
N GLU A 637 -46.48 -1.15 4.43
CA GLU A 637 -45.27 -1.38 5.15
C GLU A 637 -45.53 -2.01 6.53
N ARG A 638 -44.71 -2.97 6.93
CA ARG A 638 -44.75 -3.60 8.25
C ARG A 638 -43.37 -3.86 8.81
N LEU A 639 -43.23 -3.78 10.13
CA LEU A 639 -42.06 -4.18 10.86
C LEU A 639 -41.92 -5.72 10.77
N VAL A 640 -40.77 -6.20 10.35
CA VAL A 640 -40.42 -7.63 10.22
C VAL A 640 -39.38 -8.09 11.19
N GLY A 641 -38.60 -7.16 11.75
CA GLY A 641 -37.60 -7.46 12.77
C GLY A 641 -37.06 -6.18 13.39
N GLU A 642 -36.64 -6.27 14.63
CA GLU A 642 -35.90 -5.21 15.31
C GLU A 642 -34.95 -5.84 16.35
N GLY A 643 -33.89 -5.12 16.71
CA GLY A 643 -32.96 -5.62 17.71
C GLY A 643 -31.82 -4.66 18.02
N ASP A 644 -31.07 -5.03 19.03
CA ASP A 644 -29.85 -4.39 19.51
C ASP A 644 -28.61 -5.16 19.03
N PRO A 645 -27.39 -4.59 19.15
CA PRO A 645 -26.15 -5.31 18.84
C PRO A 645 -26.07 -6.66 19.56
N ASP A 646 -25.63 -7.70 18.87
CA ASP A 646 -25.56 -9.07 19.43
C ASP A 646 -24.42 -9.21 20.47
N ARG A 647 -24.63 -8.59 21.62
CA ARG A 647 -23.72 -8.66 22.76
C ARG A 647 -23.61 -10.04 23.39
N LYS A 648 -24.51 -10.95 23.05
CA LYS A 648 -24.43 -12.35 23.51
C LYS A 648 -23.34 -13.11 22.76
N GLN A 649 -23.23 -12.87 21.45
CA GLN A 649 -22.23 -13.50 20.60
C GLN A 649 -20.90 -12.74 20.61
N PHE A 650 -20.95 -11.41 20.72
CA PHE A 650 -19.79 -10.51 20.63
C PHE A 650 -19.77 -9.51 21.80
N PRO A 651 -19.48 -9.99 23.03
CA PRO A 651 -19.59 -9.17 24.24
C PRO A 651 -18.56 -8.05 24.33
N SER A 652 -17.40 -8.19 23.68
CA SER A 652 -16.23 -7.31 23.83
C SER A 652 -16.04 -6.32 22.70
N LEU A 653 -16.71 -6.52 21.57
CA LEU A 653 -16.60 -5.59 20.44
C LEU A 653 -17.22 -4.24 20.77
N LYS A 654 -16.60 -3.16 20.33
CA LYS A 654 -17.15 -1.81 20.46
C LYS A 654 -18.52 -1.71 19.77
N HIS A 655 -18.61 -2.13 18.52
CA HIS A 655 -19.82 -2.18 17.69
C HIS A 655 -20.03 -3.62 17.24
N ALA A 656 -20.74 -4.41 18.06
CA ALA A 656 -21.07 -5.78 17.72
C ALA A 656 -22.05 -5.81 16.53
N PRO A 657 -21.88 -6.73 15.56
CA PRO A 657 -22.88 -6.94 14.52
C PRO A 657 -24.24 -7.29 15.12
N PHE A 658 -25.31 -6.96 14.37
CA PHE A 658 -26.68 -7.31 14.72
C PHE A 658 -27.06 -8.65 14.11
N THR A 659 -27.72 -9.51 14.87
CA THR A 659 -28.31 -10.77 14.42
C THR A 659 -29.80 -10.69 14.69
N ILE A 660 -30.59 -10.22 13.71
CA ILE A 660 -31.99 -9.91 13.89
C ILE A 660 -32.84 -11.03 13.31
N PRO A 661 -33.61 -11.78 14.15
CA PRO A 661 -34.59 -12.72 13.65
C PRO A 661 -35.69 -12.02 12.87
N LEU A 662 -36.01 -12.57 11.72
CA LEU A 662 -37.07 -12.08 10.86
C LEU A 662 -38.30 -12.99 11.06
N GLY A 663 -39.36 -12.45 11.63
CA GLY A 663 -40.56 -13.20 11.95
C GLY A 663 -41.34 -13.71 10.74
N GLU A 664 -42.58 -14.24 10.95
CA GLU A 664 -43.46 -14.75 9.88
C GLU A 664 -43.76 -13.78 8.76
N GLY A 665 -43.45 -12.50 8.94
CA GLY A 665 -43.57 -11.42 8.00
C GLY A 665 -42.89 -11.62 6.63
N LEU A 666 -41.89 -12.53 6.55
CA LEU A 666 -41.21 -12.85 5.31
C LEU A 666 -42.00 -13.67 4.29
N ARG A 667 -43.18 -14.15 4.63
CA ARG A 667 -44.08 -14.79 3.66
C ARG A 667 -44.59 -13.81 2.59
N ALA A 668 -44.56 -12.52 2.90
CA ALA A 668 -44.84 -11.47 1.93
C ALA A 668 -43.54 -10.73 1.59
N TRP A 669 -43.15 -10.81 0.34
CA TRP A 669 -41.93 -10.22 -0.18
C TRP A 669 -42.19 -8.80 -0.72
N GLY A 670 -41.26 -7.88 -0.48
CA GLY A 670 -41.36 -6.50 -0.94
C GLY A 670 -40.07 -5.76 -0.77
N ASP A 671 -40.10 -4.45 -0.84
CA ASP A 671 -38.91 -3.61 -0.61
C ASP A 671 -38.55 -3.65 0.87
N LEU A 672 -37.23 -3.84 1.15
CA LEU A 672 -36.71 -3.81 2.50
C LEU A 672 -36.28 -2.39 2.85
N ARG A 673 -36.71 -1.90 4.00
CA ARG A 673 -36.17 -0.67 4.60
C ARG A 673 -35.57 -0.97 5.97
N ILE A 674 -34.31 -0.53 6.16
CA ILE A 674 -33.59 -0.69 7.42
C ILE A 674 -33.36 0.70 8.01
N GLU A 675 -33.75 0.88 9.27
CA GLU A 675 -33.51 2.10 10.04
C GLU A 675 -32.53 1.84 11.17
N GLY A 676 -31.56 2.75 11.35
CA GLY A 676 -30.65 2.74 12.47
C GLY A 676 -30.90 3.90 13.42
N TYR A 677 -30.81 3.60 14.72
CA TYR A 677 -31.10 4.53 15.81
C TYR A 677 -29.91 4.67 16.74
N ILE A 678 -29.73 5.87 17.31
CA ILE A 678 -28.78 6.17 18.38
C ILE A 678 -29.52 7.00 19.45
N GLY A 679 -29.51 6.53 20.71
CA GLY A 679 -30.22 7.18 21.80
C GLY A 679 -31.72 7.35 21.54
N GLY A 680 -32.32 6.39 20.85
CA GLY A 680 -33.74 6.38 20.46
C GLY A 680 -34.10 7.29 19.29
N LYS A 681 -33.14 8.01 18.70
CA LYS A 681 -33.34 8.86 17.53
C LYS A 681 -32.89 8.15 16.27
N GLN A 682 -33.70 8.13 15.23
CA GLN A 682 -33.32 7.64 13.91
C GLN A 682 -32.21 8.52 13.31
N VAL A 683 -31.10 7.89 12.92
CA VAL A 683 -29.92 8.56 12.37
C VAL A 683 -29.59 8.13 10.94
N ILE A 684 -30.09 6.97 10.49
CA ILE A 684 -29.87 6.46 9.13
C ILE A 684 -31.07 5.64 8.67
N SER A 685 -31.31 5.60 7.35
CA SER A 685 -32.24 4.68 6.70
C SER A 685 -31.69 4.28 5.34
N LYS A 686 -31.69 2.97 5.03
CA LYS A 686 -31.39 2.42 3.71
C LYS A 686 -32.56 1.60 3.19
N ARG A 687 -32.79 1.64 1.88
CA ARG A 687 -33.82 0.82 1.22
C ARG A 687 -33.18 -0.08 0.17
N TYR A 688 -33.76 -1.26 -0.02
CA TYR A 688 -33.35 -2.29 -0.97
C TYR A 688 -34.57 -2.78 -1.73
N SER A 689 -34.45 -2.89 -3.05
CA SER A 689 -35.59 -3.31 -3.89
C SER A 689 -35.90 -4.80 -3.73
N GLY A 690 -37.18 -5.10 -3.52
CA GLY A 690 -37.75 -6.45 -3.58
C GLY A 690 -38.09 -6.94 -4.99
N LYS A 691 -38.00 -6.06 -6.01
CA LYS A 691 -38.44 -6.34 -7.37
C LYS A 691 -37.45 -7.21 -8.16
N GLY A 692 -36.17 -7.23 -7.78
CA GLY A 692 -35.17 -8.01 -8.48
C GLY A 692 -34.82 -7.48 -9.88
N VAL A 693 -35.02 -6.18 -10.16
CA VAL A 693 -34.82 -5.55 -11.47
C VAL A 693 -33.66 -4.57 -11.41
N ASP A 694 -32.78 -4.64 -12.39
CA ASP A 694 -31.66 -3.70 -12.56
C ASP A 694 -32.22 -2.38 -13.11
N GLN A 695 -31.85 -1.25 -12.48
CA GLN A 695 -32.44 0.05 -12.76
C GLN A 695 -31.44 1.12 -13.19
N GLN A 696 -30.25 1.10 -12.61
CA GLN A 696 -29.26 2.15 -12.83
C GLN A 696 -27.89 1.52 -13.12
N PHE A 697 -27.25 1.99 -14.17
CA PHE A 697 -25.84 1.72 -14.42
C PHE A 697 -25.05 3.00 -14.11
N VAL A 698 -23.98 2.90 -13.30
CA VAL A 698 -23.20 4.05 -12.85
C VAL A 698 -21.70 3.80 -13.00
N LEU A 699 -20.95 4.88 -13.27
CA LEU A 699 -19.49 4.93 -13.28
C LEU A 699 -19.02 5.79 -12.13
N LEU A 700 -18.08 5.28 -11.34
CA LEU A 700 -17.55 5.94 -10.16
C LEU A 700 -16.02 5.99 -10.26
N PRO A 701 -15.44 7.06 -10.81
CA PRO A 701 -14.00 7.24 -10.82
C PRO A 701 -13.48 7.64 -9.42
N ASP A 702 -12.30 7.16 -9.05
CA ASP A 702 -11.64 7.61 -7.82
C ASP A 702 -11.13 9.06 -7.96
N ASP A 703 -10.69 9.45 -9.19
CA ASP A 703 -10.19 10.80 -9.49
C ASP A 703 -10.71 11.30 -10.84
N HIS A 704 -10.92 12.62 -10.95
CA HIS A 704 -11.27 13.31 -12.19
C HIS A 704 -10.11 14.10 -12.80
N GLU A 705 -8.97 14.16 -12.13
CA GLU A 705 -7.77 14.88 -12.56
C GLU A 705 -6.55 13.98 -12.48
N LEU A 706 -5.83 13.85 -13.58
CA LEU A 706 -4.61 13.05 -13.71
C LEU A 706 -3.48 13.90 -14.29
N ILE A 707 -2.26 13.37 -14.20
CA ILE A 707 -1.05 13.94 -14.78
C ILE A 707 -0.69 13.15 -16.04
N ALA A 708 -0.44 13.84 -17.15
CA ALA A 708 -0.08 13.23 -18.43
C ALA A 708 1.41 12.82 -18.46
N ASP A 709 1.81 11.94 -17.54
CA ASP A 709 3.17 11.42 -17.40
C ASP A 709 3.37 10.04 -18.02
N GLY A 710 2.32 9.43 -18.57
CA GLY A 710 2.34 8.10 -19.15
C GLY A 710 2.19 6.96 -18.16
N ALA A 711 2.12 7.25 -16.85
CA ALA A 711 1.98 6.27 -15.78
C ALA A 711 0.78 6.56 -14.88
N ASP A 712 0.41 7.82 -14.66
CA ASP A 712 -0.65 8.19 -13.72
C ASP A 712 -1.97 7.52 -14.09
N THR A 713 -2.63 6.96 -13.08
CA THR A 713 -3.71 5.99 -13.28
C THR A 713 -4.79 6.20 -12.22
N THR A 714 -6.07 6.16 -12.63
CA THR A 714 -7.21 6.14 -11.72
C THR A 714 -8.08 4.92 -11.96
N ARG A 715 -8.73 4.42 -10.90
CA ARG A 715 -9.74 3.37 -10.99
C ARG A 715 -11.09 3.97 -11.33
N VAL A 716 -11.86 3.24 -12.14
CA VAL A 716 -13.29 3.53 -12.41
C VAL A 716 -14.11 2.30 -12.07
N VAL A 717 -14.95 2.40 -11.05
CA VAL A 717 -15.87 1.34 -10.66
C VAL A 717 -17.10 1.38 -11.56
N LEU A 718 -17.46 0.21 -12.09
CA LEU A 718 -18.66 -0.07 -12.87
C LEU A 718 -19.67 -0.69 -11.92
N ARG A 719 -20.90 -0.19 -11.85
CA ARG A 719 -21.87 -0.69 -10.88
C ARG A 719 -23.30 -0.63 -11.42
N VAL A 720 -24.04 -1.71 -11.19
CA VAL A 720 -25.49 -1.78 -11.45
C VAL A 720 -26.23 -1.70 -10.12
N ASN A 721 -27.19 -0.80 -10.04
CA ASN A 721 -27.99 -0.54 -8.84
C ASN A 721 -29.49 -0.81 -9.08
N ASP A 722 -30.19 -1.00 -7.96
CA ASP A 722 -31.65 -0.89 -7.89
C ASP A 722 -32.12 0.58 -7.91
N GLU A 723 -33.43 0.81 -7.84
CA GLU A 723 -34.04 2.15 -7.79
C GLU A 723 -33.66 2.97 -6.56
N PHE A 724 -33.12 2.33 -5.51
CA PHE A 724 -32.69 2.99 -4.27
C PHE A 724 -31.17 3.21 -4.22
N GLY A 725 -30.47 2.87 -5.31
CA GLY A 725 -29.01 3.03 -5.41
C GLY A 725 -28.19 1.91 -4.76
N GLN A 726 -28.82 0.80 -4.37
CA GLN A 726 -28.12 -0.35 -3.81
C GLN A 726 -27.67 -1.30 -4.92
N VAL A 727 -26.51 -1.93 -4.71
CA VAL A 727 -25.91 -2.85 -5.68
C VAL A 727 -26.87 -4.01 -5.98
N ARG A 728 -26.97 -4.34 -7.26
CA ARG A 728 -27.71 -5.50 -7.76
C ARG A 728 -26.80 -6.73 -7.85
N PRO A 729 -26.86 -7.65 -6.89
CA PRO A 729 -25.82 -8.69 -6.70
C PRO A 729 -25.76 -9.75 -7.81
N PHE A 730 -26.77 -9.84 -8.67
CA PHE A 730 -26.86 -10.83 -9.73
C PHE A 730 -26.73 -10.24 -11.14
N ALA A 731 -26.46 -8.95 -11.28
CA ALA A 731 -26.12 -8.33 -12.55
C ALA A 731 -24.71 -8.78 -12.98
N ASN A 732 -24.63 -9.52 -14.08
CA ASN A 732 -23.40 -10.11 -14.61
C ASN A 732 -23.18 -9.72 -16.07
N ASP A 733 -23.76 -8.61 -16.50
CA ASP A 733 -23.73 -8.15 -17.88
C ASP A 733 -22.31 -7.77 -18.33
N ALA A 734 -22.07 -7.96 -19.63
CA ALA A 734 -20.83 -7.56 -20.27
C ALA A 734 -20.89 -6.08 -20.68
N ILE A 735 -20.04 -5.27 -20.12
CA ILE A 735 -19.98 -3.83 -20.35
C ILE A 735 -18.95 -3.53 -21.44
N ARG A 736 -19.38 -2.95 -22.55
CA ARG A 736 -18.47 -2.46 -23.59
C ARG A 736 -17.93 -1.10 -23.21
N LEU A 737 -16.62 -0.93 -23.36
CA LEU A 737 -15.89 0.27 -22.97
C LEU A 737 -15.29 0.95 -24.21
N GLU A 738 -15.43 2.25 -24.30
CA GLU A 738 -14.81 3.10 -25.32
C GLU A 738 -14.11 4.26 -24.63
N LEU A 739 -12.83 4.48 -24.95
CA LEU A 739 -12.02 5.55 -24.38
C LEU A 739 -11.57 6.49 -25.49
N GLU A 740 -11.96 7.75 -25.39
CA GLU A 740 -11.48 8.84 -26.24
C GLU A 740 -10.42 9.65 -25.51
N GLY A 741 -9.42 10.17 -26.28
CA GLY A 741 -8.36 10.99 -25.71
C GLY A 741 -7.05 10.25 -25.42
N PRO A 742 -6.07 10.92 -24.78
CA PRO A 742 -4.71 10.41 -24.60
C PRO A 742 -4.59 9.46 -23.39
N GLY A 743 -5.23 8.32 -23.43
CA GLY A 743 -5.19 7.30 -22.38
C GLY A 743 -5.26 5.87 -22.90
N GLU A 744 -5.23 4.93 -21.98
CA GLU A 744 -5.48 3.50 -22.22
C GLU A 744 -6.30 2.90 -21.09
N ILE A 745 -7.08 1.86 -21.39
CA ILE A 745 -7.79 1.06 -20.42
C ILE A 745 -6.88 -0.08 -19.95
N ILE A 746 -6.75 -0.25 -18.64
CA ILE A 746 -6.22 -1.45 -18.00
C ILE A 746 -7.44 -2.21 -17.45
N GLY A 747 -7.87 -3.22 -18.18
CA GLY A 747 -9.08 -4.00 -17.89
C GLY A 747 -9.55 -4.77 -19.09
N ASP A 748 -10.46 -5.70 -18.89
CA ASP A 748 -11.11 -6.42 -19.98
C ASP A 748 -12.06 -5.50 -20.75
N ASN A 749 -12.24 -5.77 -22.05
CA ASN A 749 -13.22 -5.07 -22.86
C ASN A 749 -13.79 -6.01 -23.93
N PRO A 750 -15.06 -6.46 -23.81
CA PRO A 750 -16.02 -6.08 -22.77
C PRO A 750 -15.67 -6.60 -21.39
N PHE A 751 -16.01 -5.83 -20.34
CA PHE A 751 -15.85 -6.21 -18.95
C PHE A 751 -17.11 -6.89 -18.41
N SER A 752 -17.00 -8.10 -17.89
CA SER A 752 -18.12 -8.79 -17.24
C SER A 752 -18.24 -8.39 -15.78
N LEU A 753 -19.39 -7.84 -15.37
CA LEU A 753 -19.68 -7.55 -13.98
C LEU A 753 -19.75 -8.84 -13.16
N ILE A 754 -19.36 -8.76 -11.89
CA ILE A 754 -19.48 -9.86 -10.93
C ILE A 754 -20.23 -9.34 -9.71
N GLY A 755 -21.41 -9.90 -9.47
CA GLY A 755 -22.22 -9.42 -8.35
C GLY A 755 -22.65 -7.95 -8.51
N GLY A 756 -22.86 -7.49 -9.73
CA GLY A 756 -23.30 -6.12 -10.04
C GLY A 756 -22.18 -5.08 -10.00
N THR A 757 -20.94 -5.47 -9.78
CA THR A 757 -19.80 -4.57 -9.68
C THR A 757 -18.59 -5.07 -10.47
N GLY A 758 -17.65 -4.17 -10.68
CA GLY A 758 -16.33 -4.42 -11.23
C GLY A 758 -15.57 -3.11 -11.34
N ALA A 759 -14.32 -3.18 -11.72
CA ALA A 759 -13.59 -1.96 -12.01
C ALA A 759 -12.53 -2.18 -13.10
N ILE A 760 -12.20 -1.08 -13.74
CA ILE A 760 -11.06 -0.93 -14.64
C ILE A 760 -10.18 0.22 -14.16
N TRP A 761 -8.99 0.32 -14.71
CA TRP A 761 -8.15 1.49 -14.51
C TRP A 761 -7.94 2.22 -15.83
N ILE A 762 -7.87 3.55 -15.76
CA ILE A 762 -7.51 4.40 -16.89
C ILE A 762 -6.13 4.97 -16.61
N ARG A 763 -5.17 4.67 -17.49
CA ARG A 763 -3.80 5.17 -17.46
C ARG A 763 -3.65 6.28 -18.49
N THR A 764 -2.97 7.37 -18.12
CA THR A 764 -2.65 8.46 -19.05
C THR A 764 -1.56 8.05 -20.04
N LYS A 765 -1.53 8.73 -21.21
CA LYS A 765 -0.37 8.85 -22.09
C LYS A 765 0.41 10.12 -21.77
N GLU A 766 1.55 10.34 -22.43
CA GLU A 766 2.41 11.51 -22.21
C GLU A 766 1.87 12.83 -22.81
N GLN A 767 0.62 12.87 -23.23
CA GLN A 767 -0.03 14.03 -23.83
C GLN A 767 -1.13 14.55 -22.91
N PRO A 768 -1.13 15.84 -22.55
CA PRO A 768 -2.24 16.44 -21.81
C PRO A 768 -3.50 16.51 -22.67
N GLY A 769 -4.66 16.52 -22.02
CA GLY A 769 -5.96 16.58 -22.69
C GLY A 769 -7.08 16.04 -21.84
N SER A 770 -8.28 15.95 -22.42
CA SER A 770 -9.42 15.31 -21.76
C SER A 770 -9.54 13.85 -22.19
N LEU A 771 -9.77 12.98 -21.24
CA LEU A 771 -10.17 11.59 -21.45
C LEU A 771 -11.67 11.49 -21.25
N ARG A 772 -12.35 10.81 -22.16
CA ARG A 772 -13.77 10.46 -22.01
C ARG A 772 -13.93 8.95 -22.07
N LEU A 773 -14.29 8.35 -20.94
CA LEU A 773 -14.72 6.96 -20.90
C LEU A 773 -16.23 6.90 -21.15
N ARG A 774 -16.65 6.11 -22.14
CA ARG A 774 -18.01 5.72 -22.39
C ARG A 774 -18.17 4.23 -22.12
N ALA A 775 -19.06 3.88 -21.22
CA ALA A 775 -19.36 2.50 -20.87
C ALA A 775 -20.81 2.19 -21.24
N ILE A 776 -21.02 1.08 -21.92
CA ILE A 776 -22.29 0.70 -22.53
C ILE A 776 -22.78 -0.61 -21.93
N HIS A 777 -23.84 -0.50 -21.14
CA HIS A 777 -24.56 -1.65 -20.60
C HIS A 777 -25.61 -2.12 -21.62
N PRO A 778 -25.76 -3.43 -21.86
CA PRO A 778 -26.62 -3.94 -22.93
C PRO A 778 -28.12 -3.60 -22.78
N VAL A 779 -28.57 -3.37 -21.54
CA VAL A 779 -29.98 -3.09 -21.23
C VAL A 779 -30.21 -1.67 -20.69
N LEU A 780 -29.34 -1.21 -19.80
CA LEU A 780 -29.48 0.07 -19.08
C LEU A 780 -28.91 1.27 -19.83
N GLY A 781 -28.42 1.07 -21.05
CA GLY A 781 -27.89 2.15 -21.88
C GLY A 781 -26.44 2.52 -21.53
N GLU A 782 -26.07 3.77 -21.77
CA GLU A 782 -24.69 4.23 -21.65
C GLU A 782 -24.48 5.25 -20.54
N GLN A 783 -23.27 5.23 -19.99
CA GLN A 783 -22.77 6.25 -19.06
C GLN A 783 -21.43 6.76 -19.53
N THR A 784 -21.14 8.01 -19.22
CA THR A 784 -19.87 8.65 -19.56
C THR A 784 -19.25 9.30 -18.33
N VAL A 785 -17.92 9.30 -18.28
CA VAL A 785 -17.15 10.07 -17.32
C VAL A 785 -15.99 10.78 -18.02
N ASP A 786 -15.80 12.06 -17.69
CA ASP A 786 -14.70 12.88 -18.18
C ASP A 786 -13.61 13.00 -17.11
N ILE A 787 -12.35 12.85 -17.53
CA ILE A 787 -11.16 12.95 -16.69
C ILE A 787 -10.19 13.92 -17.38
N GLN A 788 -9.70 14.91 -16.65
CA GLN A 788 -8.77 15.90 -17.18
C GLN A 788 -7.33 15.46 -16.93
N CYS A 789 -6.48 15.53 -17.96
CA CYS A 789 -5.07 15.22 -17.85
C CYS A 789 -4.26 16.50 -18.03
N SER A 790 -3.64 16.99 -16.96
CA SER A 790 -2.74 18.12 -16.96
C SER A 790 -1.35 17.73 -17.46
N ALA A 791 -0.60 18.67 -18.01
CA ALA A 791 0.79 18.43 -18.39
C ALA A 791 1.63 18.06 -17.15
N ALA A 792 2.50 17.05 -17.30
CA ALA A 792 3.50 16.75 -16.28
C ALA A 792 4.48 17.91 -16.14
N SER A 793 4.87 18.25 -14.91
CA SER A 793 5.95 19.21 -14.68
C SER A 793 7.29 18.65 -15.22
N PRO A 794 8.30 19.49 -15.47
CA PRO A 794 9.63 19.03 -15.87
C PRO A 794 10.26 18.06 -14.87
N GLU A 795 9.84 18.12 -13.61
CA GLU A 795 10.30 17.22 -12.52
C GLU A 795 9.56 15.87 -12.53
N GLN A 796 8.39 15.80 -13.17
CA GLN A 796 7.57 14.58 -13.34
C GLN A 796 7.77 13.98 -14.76
N ALA A 797 8.45 14.68 -15.64
CA ALA A 797 8.70 14.31 -17.04
C ALA A 797 10.02 13.48 -17.18
#